data_5e426b99f7694b488362cbe897230f84
#
_entry.id   5e426b99f7694b488362cbe897230f84
#
_cell.length_a   1.000
_cell.length_b   1.000
_cell.length_c   1.000
_cell.angle_alpha   90.00
_cell.angle_beta   90.00
_cell.angle_gamma   90.00
#
_symmetry.space_group_name_H-M   'P 1'
#
loop_
_entity.id
_entity.type
_entity.pdbx_description
1 polymer ?
#
loop_
_entity_poly.entity_id
_entity_poly.type
_entity_poly.pdbx_seq_one_letter_code
_entity_poly.pdbx_strand_id
1 'polypeptide(L)'
;MKRLLSHPNFPPLLLLALGLLAGLLVFDDYGLSWDEPLFYEYSAAIRGAYSIRARLDGNLDMEEIYGPSAADHKIYGPAYLLLAQTLVDGLDWLLPAARPDLWHLVNYLTFLGGALLLYALCRRWVERWAAFGTALLFLTQPVLWGHGFINPKDMPFLVFFLAAVVSGLRLIDRLSAGELPPALTPEEAARRWQRARRTWQVLGIVLLALTLVTVLFWAQWQALLSDLIQQAYQAAPESLLGRIFARLAPNAGDVPVEAYIAKMLVWLGRLRLGLIALTALVALPALAMTIWKDGLRKLFGWLESRLGPLPAWPAWWVKTLPARRWLPAALGAGVVLGLVTSIRVLGPLAGLLVALVFFLRRERRPLAGLLVYALVAVLVCLATWPYLWEAPLGRFIEVLRHMSANPHVLGVLFKGVVTASDKLPASYLPVLLGLTLSEPVWLLFLGGLGVGAWRAFHQRLEWRALLPVLLWFLLPLAYVLLRRPPMYDGYRHFLFILPPVFVFIALALQALFERLRRGWASGLLLAGILLPGLIALVSLHPYQYTYYNALTGGTGGAFRMYETDYWLTCYRELLGELNQSAPAGSTLFVHRQPDIAATYAAPGLTILQFDPDDDQTFPGSLLLLTTRADTDLLHYPEAPEVLAVGRDGAVFCLVRQRP
;
A
#
# COMPACT_ATOMS: atom_id res chain seq x y z
N MET A 1 26.50 1.81 -29.72
CA MET A 1 25.35 0.91 -29.53
C MET A 1 25.70 -0.35 -28.73
N LYS A 2 26.65 -1.23 -29.17
CA LYS A 2 26.99 -2.47 -28.43
C LYS A 2 27.43 -2.22 -26.95
N ARG A 3 28.24 -1.20 -26.67
CA ARG A 3 28.68 -0.85 -25.30
C ARG A 3 27.50 -0.42 -24.41
N LEU A 4 26.52 0.30 -24.94
CA LEU A 4 25.32 0.73 -24.23
C LEU A 4 24.43 -0.48 -23.85
N LEU A 5 24.15 -1.35 -24.84
CA LEU A 5 23.36 -2.58 -24.65
C LEU A 5 24.02 -3.58 -23.69
N SER A 6 25.36 -3.53 -23.54
CA SER A 6 26.09 -4.39 -22.60
C SER A 6 26.10 -3.86 -21.16
N HIS A 7 25.76 -2.58 -20.93
CA HIS A 7 25.77 -1.99 -19.60
C HIS A 7 24.71 -2.66 -18.68
N PRO A 8 25.05 -3.04 -17.45
CA PRO A 8 24.14 -3.79 -16.55
C PRO A 8 22.85 -3.02 -16.20
N ASN A 9 22.92 -1.71 -16.13
CA ASN A 9 21.79 -0.84 -15.78
C ASN A 9 20.97 -0.40 -17.01
N PHE A 10 21.35 -0.78 -18.23
CA PHE A 10 20.62 -0.36 -19.43
C PHE A 10 19.17 -0.86 -19.48
N PRO A 11 18.85 -2.15 -19.20
CA PRO A 11 17.47 -2.62 -19.26
C PRO A 11 16.53 -1.90 -18.27
N PRO A 12 16.85 -1.72 -16.97
CA PRO A 12 15.95 -1.00 -16.06
C PRO A 12 15.84 0.48 -16.38
N LEU A 13 16.90 1.13 -16.91
CA LEU A 13 16.81 2.51 -17.37
C LEU A 13 15.95 2.65 -18.63
N LEU A 14 16.00 1.67 -19.54
CA LEU A 14 15.13 1.63 -20.71
C LEU A 14 13.67 1.44 -20.28
N LEU A 15 13.38 0.52 -19.34
CA LEU A 15 12.04 0.32 -18.79
C LEU A 15 11.51 1.62 -18.16
N LEU A 16 12.34 2.29 -17.37
CA LEU A 16 12.00 3.58 -16.75
C LEU A 16 11.71 4.65 -17.82
N ALA A 17 12.56 4.79 -18.82
CA ALA A 17 12.40 5.79 -19.87
C ALA A 17 11.15 5.56 -20.70
N LEU A 18 10.88 4.31 -21.13
CA LEU A 18 9.67 3.95 -21.87
C LEU A 18 8.40 4.19 -21.02
N GLY A 19 8.43 3.78 -19.74
CA GLY A 19 7.32 3.98 -18.85
C GLY A 19 7.06 5.46 -18.56
N LEU A 20 8.10 6.25 -18.27
CA LEU A 20 7.96 7.70 -18.06
C LEU A 20 7.40 8.40 -19.30
N LEU A 21 7.96 8.09 -20.49
CA LEU A 21 7.47 8.70 -21.72
C LEU A 21 5.99 8.40 -21.94
N ALA A 22 5.60 7.12 -21.85
CA ALA A 22 4.22 6.73 -22.08
C ALA A 22 3.26 7.32 -21.02
N GLY A 23 3.65 7.29 -19.73
CA GLY A 23 2.80 7.83 -18.65
C GLY A 23 2.62 9.35 -18.73
N LEU A 24 3.69 10.10 -19.06
CA LEU A 24 3.64 11.55 -19.19
C LEU A 24 2.83 12.03 -20.41
N LEU A 25 2.63 11.17 -21.41
CA LEU A 25 1.83 11.49 -22.60
C LEU A 25 0.33 11.31 -22.37
N VAL A 26 -0.10 10.60 -21.31
CA VAL A 26 -1.51 10.18 -21.17
C VAL A 26 -2.08 10.38 -19.75
N PHE A 27 -1.32 10.91 -18.78
CA PHE A 27 -1.78 10.97 -17.38
C PHE A 27 -2.99 11.87 -17.17
N ASP A 28 -3.20 12.84 -18.03
CA ASP A 28 -4.29 13.80 -18.03
C ASP A 28 -5.52 13.40 -18.88
N ASP A 29 -5.53 12.17 -19.43
CA ASP A 29 -6.67 11.66 -20.22
C ASP A 29 -7.71 10.92 -19.37
N TYR A 30 -7.34 10.45 -18.17
CA TYR A 30 -8.19 9.58 -17.35
C TYR A 30 -9.30 10.35 -16.62
N GLY A 31 -10.50 9.80 -16.59
CA GLY A 31 -11.59 10.28 -15.74
C GLY A 31 -11.42 9.85 -14.28
N LEU A 32 -12.00 10.62 -13.36
CA LEU A 32 -12.07 10.27 -11.94
C LEU A 32 -12.81 8.95 -11.75
N SER A 33 -12.22 8.03 -11.00
CA SER A 33 -12.92 6.84 -10.53
C SER A 33 -13.78 7.15 -9.32
N TRP A 34 -14.78 6.29 -9.08
CA TRP A 34 -15.69 6.38 -7.93
C TRP A 34 -14.99 6.60 -6.58
N ASP A 35 -13.89 5.88 -6.34
CA ASP A 35 -13.20 5.89 -5.05
C ASP A 35 -12.30 7.16 -4.86
N GLU A 36 -11.84 7.79 -5.95
CA GLU A 36 -10.79 8.81 -5.89
C GLU A 36 -11.14 10.06 -5.09
N PRO A 37 -12.31 10.71 -5.28
CA PRO A 37 -12.65 11.90 -4.53
C PRO A 37 -12.61 11.68 -3.02
N LEU A 38 -13.13 10.55 -2.56
CA LEU A 38 -13.17 10.17 -1.15
C LEU A 38 -11.76 9.95 -0.57
N PHE A 39 -10.85 9.30 -1.33
CA PHE A 39 -9.48 9.11 -0.89
C PHE A 39 -8.65 10.39 -0.92
N TYR A 40 -8.92 11.28 -1.88
CA TYR A 40 -8.25 12.59 -1.94
C TYR A 40 -8.65 13.47 -0.76
N GLU A 41 -9.93 13.52 -0.45
CA GLU A 41 -10.44 14.22 0.72
C GLU A 41 -9.88 13.64 2.02
N TYR A 42 -9.93 12.32 2.20
CA TYR A 42 -9.33 11.64 3.34
C TYR A 42 -7.83 11.93 3.47
N SER A 43 -7.10 11.97 2.36
CA SER A 43 -5.67 12.27 2.36
C SER A 43 -5.34 13.68 2.86
N ALA A 44 -6.19 14.65 2.52
CA ALA A 44 -6.06 16.03 2.99
C ALA A 44 -6.41 16.15 4.48
N ALA A 45 -7.55 15.57 4.86
CA ALA A 45 -8.09 15.64 6.22
C ALA A 45 -7.20 14.94 7.26
N ILE A 46 -6.71 13.72 6.97
CA ILE A 46 -5.92 12.90 7.91
C ILE A 46 -4.60 13.56 8.34
N ARG A 47 -4.09 14.53 7.59
CA ARG A 47 -2.93 15.33 8.00
C ARG A 47 -3.16 16.06 9.32
N GLY A 48 -4.40 16.44 9.60
CA GLY A 48 -4.81 17.05 10.87
C GLY A 48 -4.46 16.18 12.07
N ALA A 49 -4.49 14.86 11.95
CA ALA A 49 -4.10 13.93 13.02
C ALA A 49 -2.65 14.13 13.51
N TYR A 50 -1.77 14.64 12.65
CA TYR A 50 -0.36 14.91 12.97
C TYR A 50 -0.11 16.36 13.40
N SER A 51 -1.14 17.20 13.48
CA SER A 51 -1.01 18.59 13.93
C SER A 51 -0.70 18.63 15.42
N ILE A 52 0.52 19.01 15.74
CA ILE A 52 0.94 19.26 17.14
C ILE A 52 0.09 20.38 17.74
N ARG A 53 -0.21 21.41 16.93
CA ARG A 53 -1.03 22.54 17.30
C ARG A 53 -2.44 22.10 17.75
N ALA A 54 -3.18 21.37 16.87
CA ALA A 54 -4.52 20.90 17.19
C ALA A 54 -4.55 20.00 18.44
N ARG A 55 -3.46 19.22 18.67
CA ARG A 55 -3.30 18.41 19.88
C ARG A 55 -3.11 19.25 21.14
N LEU A 56 -2.34 20.33 21.06
CA LEU A 56 -2.09 21.21 22.20
C LEU A 56 -3.32 22.06 22.52
N ASP A 57 -4.00 22.57 21.50
CA ASP A 57 -5.21 23.39 21.64
C ASP A 57 -6.44 22.60 22.11
N GLY A 58 -6.37 21.26 22.13
CA GLY A 58 -7.50 20.42 22.53
C GLY A 58 -8.57 20.23 21.45
N ASN A 59 -8.37 20.80 20.27
CA ASN A 59 -9.30 20.81 19.14
C ASN A 59 -9.10 19.62 18.19
N LEU A 60 -8.42 18.55 18.64
CA LEU A 60 -8.22 17.36 17.83
C LEU A 60 -9.46 16.47 17.93
N ASP A 61 -10.42 16.68 17.05
CA ASP A 61 -11.51 15.72 16.82
C ASP A 61 -11.10 14.72 15.76
N MET A 62 -10.95 13.44 16.15
CA MET A 62 -10.53 12.37 15.24
C MET A 62 -11.65 11.98 14.28
N GLU A 63 -12.91 12.13 14.63
CA GLU A 63 -14.03 11.84 13.72
C GLU A 63 -14.11 12.91 12.61
N GLU A 64 -13.93 14.18 12.94
CA GLU A 64 -13.83 15.27 11.95
C GLU A 64 -12.63 15.08 11.02
N ILE A 65 -11.49 14.62 11.55
CA ILE A 65 -10.27 14.36 10.78
C ILE A 65 -10.43 13.25 9.76
N TYR A 66 -11.32 12.29 9.97
CA TYR A 66 -11.55 11.26 8.96
C TYR A 66 -12.39 11.74 7.77
N GLY A 67 -13.01 12.91 7.86
CA GLY A 67 -13.85 13.51 6.80
C GLY A 67 -15.25 12.92 6.75
N PRO A 68 -16.04 13.26 5.72
CA PRO A 68 -17.45 12.87 5.60
C PRO A 68 -17.67 11.35 5.53
N SER A 69 -16.68 10.60 5.05
CA SER A 69 -16.71 9.13 4.96
C SER A 69 -16.02 8.44 6.15
N ALA A 70 -16.03 9.05 7.33
CA ALA A 70 -15.33 8.58 8.53
C ALA A 70 -15.57 7.09 8.84
N ALA A 71 -16.80 6.61 8.66
CA ALA A 71 -17.16 5.22 8.94
C ALA A 71 -16.36 4.22 8.10
N ASP A 72 -16.13 4.54 6.81
CA ASP A 72 -15.54 3.62 5.84
C ASP A 72 -14.03 3.84 5.63
N HIS A 73 -13.55 5.09 5.73
CA HIS A 73 -12.18 5.42 5.36
C HIS A 73 -11.19 5.32 6.52
N LYS A 74 -11.60 5.53 7.77
CA LYS A 74 -10.71 5.40 8.96
C LYS A 74 -10.08 4.01 9.12
N ILE A 75 -10.73 2.98 8.58
CA ILE A 75 -10.21 1.60 8.59
C ILE A 75 -9.12 1.35 7.55
N TYR A 76 -8.89 2.26 6.60
CA TYR A 76 -7.75 2.23 5.70
C TYR A 76 -6.61 3.05 6.28
N GLY A 77 -5.43 2.46 6.35
CA GLY A 77 -4.26 3.21 6.80
C GLY A 77 -3.78 4.17 5.72
N PRO A 78 -3.48 5.42 6.09
CA PRO A 78 -3.22 6.50 5.12
C PRO A 78 -1.77 6.61 4.66
N ALA A 79 -0.90 5.62 4.90
CA ALA A 79 0.54 5.76 4.63
C ALA A 79 0.86 6.19 3.19
N TYR A 80 0.22 5.56 2.20
CA TYR A 80 0.39 5.95 0.79
C TYR A 80 -0.25 7.30 0.50
N LEU A 81 -1.45 7.53 1.00
CA LEU A 81 -2.19 8.77 0.78
C LEU A 81 -1.45 9.99 1.29
N LEU A 82 -0.83 9.91 2.48
CA LEU A 82 0.01 10.97 3.04
C LEU A 82 1.24 11.26 2.16
N LEU A 83 1.89 10.20 1.64
CA LEU A 83 3.01 10.35 0.72
C LEU A 83 2.57 10.96 -0.60
N ALA A 84 1.53 10.39 -1.22
CA ALA A 84 1.03 10.82 -2.52
C ALA A 84 0.52 12.27 -2.48
N GLN A 85 -0.27 12.64 -1.45
CA GLN A 85 -0.73 14.01 -1.23
C GLN A 85 0.44 15.01 -1.16
N THR A 86 1.54 14.62 -0.48
CA THR A 86 2.73 15.47 -0.37
C THR A 86 3.42 15.65 -1.72
N LEU A 87 3.47 14.60 -2.53
CA LEU A 87 4.01 14.66 -3.89
C LEU A 87 3.11 15.47 -4.83
N VAL A 88 1.79 15.29 -4.75
CA VAL A 88 0.81 16.08 -5.52
C VAL A 88 0.92 17.56 -5.18
N ASP A 89 1.00 17.94 -3.91
CA ASP A 89 1.18 19.34 -3.51
C ASP A 89 2.47 19.94 -4.07
N GLY A 90 3.56 19.16 -4.12
CA GLY A 90 4.81 19.59 -4.73
C GLY A 90 4.72 19.73 -6.26
N LEU A 91 4.00 18.83 -6.92
CA LEU A 91 3.79 18.87 -8.37
C LEU A 91 2.83 19.99 -8.78
N ASP A 92 1.79 20.25 -8.00
CA ASP A 92 0.84 21.35 -8.20
C ASP A 92 1.52 22.73 -8.29
N TRP A 93 2.61 22.88 -7.53
CA TRP A 93 3.44 24.07 -7.63
C TRP A 93 4.31 24.11 -8.90
N LEU A 94 4.62 22.97 -9.52
CA LEU A 94 5.55 22.85 -10.64
C LEU A 94 4.86 22.72 -12.00
N LEU A 95 3.68 22.10 -12.06
CA LEU A 95 3.00 21.70 -13.28
C LEU A 95 1.62 22.36 -13.39
N PRO A 96 1.27 23.00 -14.52
CA PRO A 96 -0.05 23.58 -14.74
C PRO A 96 -1.06 22.49 -15.16
N ALA A 97 -1.31 21.52 -14.29
CA ALA A 97 -2.27 20.44 -14.55
C ALA A 97 -3.35 20.43 -13.47
N ALA A 98 -4.52 19.89 -13.77
CA ALA A 98 -5.59 19.75 -12.79
C ALA A 98 -5.16 18.79 -11.65
N ARG A 99 -5.58 19.09 -10.44
CA ARG A 99 -5.17 18.31 -9.25
C ARG A 99 -5.49 16.80 -9.36
N PRO A 100 -6.63 16.36 -9.89
CA PRO A 100 -6.88 14.95 -10.16
C PRO A 100 -5.85 14.31 -11.11
N ASP A 101 -5.47 15.01 -12.18
CA ASP A 101 -4.48 14.50 -13.14
C ASP A 101 -3.09 14.33 -12.49
N LEU A 102 -2.72 15.22 -11.54
CA LEU A 102 -1.48 15.05 -10.74
C LEU A 102 -1.53 13.82 -9.84
N TRP A 103 -2.71 13.48 -9.30
CA TRP A 103 -2.90 12.22 -8.58
C TRP A 103 -2.73 11.01 -9.51
N HIS A 104 -3.30 11.05 -10.72
CA HIS A 104 -3.11 10.01 -11.72
C HIS A 104 -1.62 9.83 -12.05
N LEU A 105 -0.88 10.92 -12.21
CA LEU A 105 0.57 10.86 -12.44
C LEU A 105 1.31 10.20 -11.27
N VAL A 106 1.03 10.58 -10.02
CA VAL A 106 1.68 10.01 -8.82
C VAL A 106 1.35 8.53 -8.66
N ASN A 107 0.09 8.13 -8.89
CA ASN A 107 -0.34 6.74 -8.88
C ASN A 107 0.40 5.93 -9.94
N TYR A 108 0.50 6.45 -11.17
CA TYR A 108 1.21 5.80 -12.27
C TYR A 108 2.72 5.67 -11.99
N LEU A 109 3.35 6.71 -11.48
CA LEU A 109 4.78 6.65 -11.10
C LEU A 109 5.02 5.59 -10.02
N THR A 110 4.06 5.40 -9.11
CA THR A 110 4.09 4.32 -8.14
C THR A 110 4.02 2.96 -8.84
N PHE A 111 3.10 2.77 -9.79
CA PHE A 111 2.99 1.55 -10.58
C PHE A 111 4.26 1.27 -11.41
N LEU A 112 4.83 2.28 -12.04
CA LEU A 112 6.11 2.18 -12.76
C LEU A 112 7.25 1.74 -11.82
N GLY A 113 7.27 2.27 -10.58
CA GLY A 113 8.15 1.79 -9.51
C GLY A 113 7.94 0.30 -9.21
N GLY A 114 6.69 -0.18 -9.24
CA GLY A 114 6.34 -1.59 -9.13
C GLY A 114 6.94 -2.45 -10.23
N ALA A 115 6.90 -2.00 -11.49
CA ALA A 115 7.52 -2.70 -12.62
C ALA A 115 9.06 -2.81 -12.45
N LEU A 116 9.72 -1.75 -11.95
CA LEU A 116 11.16 -1.78 -11.64
C LEU A 116 11.48 -2.71 -10.46
N LEU A 117 10.61 -2.78 -9.46
CA LEU A 117 10.75 -3.73 -8.35
C LEU A 117 10.56 -5.18 -8.82
N LEU A 118 9.62 -5.44 -9.72
CA LEU A 118 9.43 -6.75 -10.33
C LEU A 118 10.66 -7.15 -11.17
N TYR A 119 11.22 -6.22 -11.97
CA TYR A 119 12.50 -6.43 -12.63
C TYR A 119 13.57 -6.87 -11.63
N ALA A 120 13.72 -6.13 -10.52
CA ALA A 120 14.72 -6.44 -9.50
C ALA A 120 14.46 -7.79 -8.80
N LEU A 121 13.20 -8.19 -8.63
CA LEU A 121 12.83 -9.49 -8.09
C LEU A 121 13.19 -10.62 -9.05
N CYS A 122 12.80 -10.49 -10.32
CA CYS A 122 13.09 -11.49 -11.37
C CYS A 122 14.59 -11.71 -11.57
N ARG A 123 15.41 -10.63 -11.44
CA ARG A 123 16.88 -10.70 -11.53
C ARG A 123 17.55 -11.67 -10.53
N ARG A 124 16.83 -12.15 -9.56
CA ARG A 124 17.33 -13.17 -8.62
C ARG A 124 17.48 -14.56 -9.28
N TRP A 125 16.71 -14.83 -10.34
CA TRP A 125 16.63 -16.16 -10.96
C TRP A 125 16.91 -16.17 -12.46
N VAL A 126 16.78 -15.00 -13.12
CA VAL A 126 16.92 -14.91 -14.58
C VAL A 126 17.86 -13.78 -15.00
N GLU A 127 18.30 -13.82 -16.25
CA GLU A 127 19.13 -12.78 -16.83
C GLU A 127 18.37 -11.49 -17.08
N ARG A 128 19.13 -10.41 -17.27
CA ARG A 128 18.60 -9.03 -17.35
C ARG A 128 17.54 -8.83 -18.44
N TRP A 129 17.69 -9.49 -19.60
CA TRP A 129 16.75 -9.31 -20.72
C TRP A 129 15.44 -10.09 -20.51
N ALA A 130 15.48 -11.27 -19.91
CA ALA A 130 14.27 -11.99 -19.50
C ALA A 130 13.53 -11.23 -18.38
N ALA A 131 14.25 -10.69 -17.39
CA ALA A 131 13.67 -9.84 -16.36
C ALA A 131 13.06 -8.55 -16.94
N PHE A 132 13.73 -7.92 -17.93
CA PHE A 132 13.22 -6.75 -18.64
C PHE A 132 11.92 -7.07 -19.39
N GLY A 133 11.94 -8.12 -20.22
CA GLY A 133 10.75 -8.55 -20.97
C GLY A 133 9.55 -8.85 -20.06
N THR A 134 9.82 -9.49 -18.92
CA THR A 134 8.79 -9.76 -17.90
C THR A 134 8.24 -8.48 -17.28
N ALA A 135 9.10 -7.55 -16.88
CA ALA A 135 8.69 -6.30 -16.28
C ALA A 135 7.94 -5.40 -17.28
N LEU A 136 8.35 -5.44 -18.56
CA LEU A 136 7.64 -4.75 -19.63
C LEU A 136 6.27 -5.38 -19.90
N LEU A 137 6.16 -6.72 -19.90
CA LEU A 137 4.88 -7.42 -20.03
C LEU A 137 3.94 -7.09 -18.85
N PHE A 138 4.47 -6.97 -17.63
CA PHE A 138 3.70 -6.54 -16.45
C PHE A 138 3.21 -5.08 -16.60
N LEU A 139 4.10 -4.19 -17.02
CA LEU A 139 3.79 -2.77 -17.22
C LEU A 139 2.72 -2.57 -18.31
N THR A 140 2.73 -3.40 -19.36
CA THR A 140 1.81 -3.31 -20.50
C THR A 140 0.55 -4.19 -20.35
N GLN A 141 0.28 -4.75 -19.16
CA GLN A 141 -1.02 -5.40 -18.91
C GLN A 141 -2.11 -4.33 -18.84
N PRO A 142 -3.15 -4.36 -19.72
CA PRO A 142 -4.13 -3.27 -19.79
C PRO A 142 -4.83 -3.00 -18.47
N VAL A 143 -5.29 -4.04 -17.78
CA VAL A 143 -5.94 -3.88 -16.46
C VAL A 143 -5.02 -3.21 -15.44
N LEU A 144 -3.74 -3.65 -15.36
CA LEU A 144 -2.78 -3.04 -14.43
C LEU A 144 -2.43 -1.61 -14.84
N TRP A 145 -2.32 -1.35 -16.14
CA TRP A 145 -2.06 -0.02 -16.67
C TRP A 145 -3.17 0.96 -16.30
N GLY A 146 -4.45 0.64 -16.57
CA GLY A 146 -5.59 1.49 -16.21
C GLY A 146 -5.67 1.73 -14.71
N HIS A 147 -5.62 0.66 -13.89
CA HIS A 147 -5.55 0.79 -12.44
C HIS A 147 -4.32 1.57 -11.95
N GLY A 148 -3.25 1.58 -12.73
CA GLY A 148 -2.03 2.33 -12.43
C GLY A 148 -2.28 3.83 -12.28
N PHE A 149 -3.27 4.41 -12.98
CA PHE A 149 -3.63 5.82 -12.89
C PHE A 149 -4.72 6.08 -11.86
N ILE A 150 -5.83 5.35 -11.92
CA ILE A 150 -7.10 5.67 -11.26
C ILE A 150 -7.32 4.95 -9.92
N ASN A 151 -6.37 4.16 -9.43
CA ASN A 151 -6.55 3.37 -8.20
C ASN A 151 -5.55 3.77 -7.11
N PRO A 152 -5.86 4.73 -6.25
CA PRO A 152 -4.96 5.22 -5.20
C PRO A 152 -4.83 4.27 -4.01
N LYS A 153 -5.43 3.08 -4.05
CA LYS A 153 -5.53 2.15 -2.93
C LYS A 153 -4.94 0.77 -3.23
N ASP A 154 -5.47 0.07 -4.24
CA ASP A 154 -5.10 -1.32 -4.50
C ASP A 154 -3.80 -1.43 -5.29
N MET A 155 -3.55 -0.50 -6.21
CA MET A 155 -2.30 -0.45 -6.95
C MET A 155 -1.10 -0.11 -6.06
N PRO A 156 -1.15 0.91 -5.19
CA PRO A 156 -0.10 1.13 -4.20
C PRO A 156 0.11 -0.07 -3.27
N PHE A 157 -0.96 -0.76 -2.84
CA PHE A 157 -0.82 -1.95 -2.03
C PHE A 157 -0.04 -3.05 -2.76
N LEU A 158 -0.33 -3.32 -4.05
CA LEU A 158 0.45 -4.24 -4.88
C LEU A 158 1.94 -3.86 -4.88
N VAL A 159 2.24 -2.57 -5.14
CA VAL A 159 3.62 -2.09 -5.28
C VAL A 159 4.38 -2.16 -3.95
N PHE A 160 3.78 -1.70 -2.86
CA PHE A 160 4.42 -1.74 -1.53
C PHE A 160 4.52 -3.17 -0.99
N PHE A 161 3.59 -4.07 -1.33
CA PHE A 161 3.70 -5.49 -1.00
C PHE A 161 4.90 -6.13 -1.73
N LEU A 162 5.03 -5.87 -3.03
CA LEU A 162 6.19 -6.29 -3.81
C LEU A 162 7.49 -5.69 -3.25
N ALA A 163 7.49 -4.40 -2.88
CA ALA A 163 8.63 -3.74 -2.24
C ALA A 163 9.01 -4.38 -0.90
N ALA A 164 8.01 -4.76 -0.09
CA ALA A 164 8.23 -5.45 1.19
C ALA A 164 8.86 -6.83 0.99
N VAL A 165 8.40 -7.59 -0.01
CA VAL A 165 9.01 -8.88 -0.36
C VAL A 165 10.44 -8.69 -0.88
N VAL A 166 10.67 -7.75 -1.81
CA VAL A 166 12.00 -7.49 -2.37
C VAL A 166 12.99 -7.02 -1.31
N SER A 167 12.60 -6.06 -0.46
CA SER A 167 13.47 -5.55 0.61
C SER A 167 13.70 -6.60 1.70
N GLY A 168 12.68 -7.37 2.05
CA GLY A 168 12.80 -8.48 2.98
C GLY A 168 13.74 -9.59 2.47
N LEU A 169 13.66 -9.97 1.20
CA LEU A 169 14.59 -10.93 0.60
C LEU A 169 16.03 -10.38 0.57
N ARG A 170 16.23 -9.09 0.32
CA ARG A 170 17.55 -8.44 0.44
C ARG A 170 18.07 -8.47 1.87
N LEU A 171 17.19 -8.27 2.86
CA LEU A 171 17.56 -8.45 4.28
C LEU A 171 18.04 -9.88 4.54
N ILE A 172 17.30 -10.89 4.06
CA ILE A 172 17.72 -12.31 4.23
C ILE A 172 19.10 -12.57 3.63
N ASP A 173 19.39 -12.02 2.44
CA ASP A 173 20.70 -12.15 1.81
C ASP A 173 21.81 -11.46 2.63
N ARG A 174 21.54 -10.28 3.21
CA ARG A 174 22.49 -9.58 4.09
C ARG A 174 22.72 -10.31 5.41
N LEU A 175 21.69 -10.95 5.95
CA LEU A 175 21.81 -11.78 7.14
C LEU A 175 22.65 -13.04 6.88
N SER A 176 22.61 -13.56 5.64
CA SER A 176 23.38 -14.74 5.22
C SER A 176 24.85 -14.41 4.90
N ALA A 177 25.10 -13.24 4.33
CA ALA A 177 26.45 -12.80 3.95
C ALA A 177 27.30 -12.32 5.14
N GLY A 178 26.68 -12.15 6.31
CA GLY A 178 27.42 -11.87 7.53
C GLY A 178 28.10 -13.14 8.05
N GLU A 179 29.42 -13.17 8.08
CA GLU A 179 30.13 -14.19 8.85
C GLU A 179 29.60 -14.14 10.28
N LEU A 180 29.08 -15.27 10.77
CA LEU A 180 28.83 -15.41 12.19
C LEU A 180 30.18 -15.20 12.88
N PRO A 181 30.29 -14.32 13.87
CA PRO A 181 31.51 -14.24 14.65
C PRO A 181 31.87 -15.66 15.16
N PRO A 182 33.12 -16.00 15.14
CA PRO A 182 33.56 -17.33 15.58
C PRO A 182 32.92 -17.63 16.95
N ALA A 183 32.58 -18.90 17.17
CA ALA A 183 31.99 -19.32 18.43
C ALA A 183 32.87 -18.81 19.58
N LEU A 184 32.26 -18.06 20.50
CA LEU A 184 32.97 -17.47 21.61
C LEU A 184 33.63 -18.58 22.47
N THR A 185 34.87 -18.38 22.85
CA THR A 185 35.46 -19.23 23.87
C THR A 185 34.66 -19.12 25.19
N PRO A 186 34.62 -20.16 26.02
CA PRO A 186 33.91 -20.10 27.31
C PRO A 186 34.29 -18.90 28.17
N GLU A 187 35.54 -18.45 28.07
CA GLU A 187 36.04 -17.27 28.79
C GLU A 187 35.53 -15.96 28.20
N GLU A 188 35.44 -15.85 26.87
CA GLU A 188 34.87 -14.68 26.20
C GLU A 188 33.38 -14.57 26.47
N ALA A 189 32.66 -15.69 26.46
CA ALA A 189 31.23 -15.74 26.82
C ALA A 189 31.03 -15.30 28.28
N ALA A 190 31.88 -15.75 29.22
CA ALA A 190 31.83 -15.34 30.62
C ALA A 190 32.11 -13.82 30.78
N ARG A 191 33.13 -13.29 30.09
CA ARG A 191 33.46 -11.85 30.09
C ARG A 191 32.35 -11.00 29.52
N ARG A 192 31.69 -11.46 28.43
CA ARG A 192 30.51 -10.77 27.84
C ARG A 192 29.32 -10.76 28.80
N TRP A 193 29.04 -11.93 29.43
CA TRP A 193 27.98 -12.01 30.43
C TRP A 193 28.19 -11.05 31.58
N GLN A 194 29.40 -10.98 32.14
CA GLN A 194 29.73 -10.06 33.23
C GLN A 194 29.54 -8.58 32.81
N ARG A 195 29.96 -8.21 31.58
CA ARG A 195 29.77 -6.86 31.09
C ARG A 195 28.28 -6.55 30.88
N ALA A 196 27.52 -7.44 30.26
CA ALA A 196 26.10 -7.29 30.09
C ALA A 196 25.38 -7.09 31.43
N ARG A 197 25.65 -7.97 32.39
CA ARG A 197 25.10 -7.88 33.74
C ARG A 197 25.41 -6.54 34.41
N ARG A 198 26.68 -6.09 34.38
CA ARG A 198 27.05 -4.76 34.91
C ARG A 198 26.30 -3.62 34.25
N THR A 199 26.19 -3.64 32.91
CA THR A 199 25.45 -2.62 32.14
C THR A 199 23.98 -2.58 32.55
N TRP A 200 23.31 -3.74 32.63
CA TRP A 200 21.94 -3.84 33.08
C TRP A 200 21.74 -3.36 34.51
N GLN A 201 22.67 -3.71 35.42
CA GLN A 201 22.62 -3.25 36.81
C GLN A 201 22.78 -1.74 36.91
N VAL A 202 23.76 -1.14 36.22
CA VAL A 202 23.96 0.31 36.22
C VAL A 202 22.77 1.02 35.62
N LEU A 203 22.24 0.56 34.47
CA LEU A 203 21.07 1.17 33.85
C LEU A 203 19.84 1.03 34.73
N GLY A 204 19.63 -0.15 35.33
CA GLY A 204 18.53 -0.38 36.27
C GLY A 204 18.60 0.52 37.50
N ILE A 205 19.79 0.73 38.07
CA ILE A 205 20.00 1.65 39.23
C ILE A 205 19.72 3.10 38.81
N VAL A 206 20.23 3.53 37.64
CA VAL A 206 20.00 4.90 37.14
C VAL A 206 18.50 5.16 36.90
N LEU A 207 17.82 4.23 36.22
CA LEU A 207 16.39 4.36 35.96
C LEU A 207 15.57 4.30 37.27
N LEU A 208 15.96 3.44 38.21
CA LEU A 208 15.31 3.38 39.52
C LEU A 208 15.50 4.68 40.29
N ALA A 209 16.70 5.26 40.29
CA ALA A 209 16.97 6.54 40.91
C ALA A 209 16.15 7.68 40.27
N LEU A 210 16.11 7.73 38.93
CA LEU A 210 15.29 8.71 38.20
C LEU A 210 13.82 8.55 38.48
N THR A 211 13.31 7.32 38.53
CA THR A 211 11.91 7.03 38.89
C THR A 211 11.63 7.44 40.30
N LEU A 212 12.51 7.14 41.26
CA LEU A 212 12.37 7.49 42.65
C LEU A 212 12.34 9.01 42.82
N VAL A 213 13.26 9.74 42.22
CA VAL A 213 13.28 11.21 42.19
C VAL A 213 11.98 11.76 41.58
N THR A 214 11.54 11.19 40.44
CA THR A 214 10.28 11.65 39.82
C THR A 214 9.07 11.39 40.71
N VAL A 215 9.02 10.27 41.42
CA VAL A 215 7.91 9.93 42.31
C VAL A 215 7.95 10.76 43.61
N LEU A 216 9.12 10.88 44.25
CA LEU A 216 9.28 11.60 45.50
C LEU A 216 9.04 13.11 45.36
N PHE A 217 9.48 13.69 44.25
CA PHE A 217 9.33 15.11 43.94
C PHE A 217 8.17 15.38 43.00
N TRP A 218 7.15 14.51 42.97
CA TRP A 218 6.05 14.63 42.02
C TRP A 218 5.30 15.97 42.11
N ALA A 219 4.98 16.41 43.32
CA ALA A 219 4.32 17.68 43.55
C ALA A 219 5.15 18.89 43.08
N GLN A 220 6.47 18.82 43.28
CA GLN A 220 7.41 19.86 42.83
C GLN A 220 7.50 19.91 41.30
N TRP A 221 7.51 18.75 40.63
CA TRP A 221 7.46 18.70 39.16
C TRP A 221 6.17 19.28 38.60
N GLN A 222 5.03 18.98 39.25
CA GLN A 222 3.76 19.57 38.85
C GLN A 222 3.73 21.08 39.05
N ALA A 223 4.21 21.57 40.20
CA ALA A 223 4.30 23.00 40.48
C ALA A 223 5.23 23.71 39.49
N LEU A 224 6.42 23.16 39.26
CA LEU A 224 7.39 23.73 38.31
C LEU A 224 6.81 23.83 36.90
N LEU A 225 6.10 22.77 36.43
CA LEU A 225 5.47 22.78 35.12
C LEU A 225 4.35 23.81 35.03
N SER A 226 3.52 23.90 36.08
CA SER A 226 2.43 24.88 36.14
C SER A 226 2.97 26.31 36.12
N ASP A 227 4.00 26.60 36.92
CA ASP A 227 4.67 27.90 36.93
C ASP A 227 5.28 28.26 35.58
N LEU A 228 5.97 27.31 34.92
CA LEU A 228 6.54 27.52 33.60
C LEU A 228 5.48 27.83 32.53
N ILE A 229 4.34 27.12 32.56
CA ILE A 229 3.23 27.38 31.65
C ILE A 229 2.62 28.75 31.92
N GLN A 230 2.43 29.11 33.18
CA GLN A 230 1.87 30.39 33.59
C GLN A 230 2.79 31.56 33.18
N GLN A 231 4.10 31.39 33.39
CA GLN A 231 5.10 32.39 32.94
C GLN A 231 5.11 32.51 31.41
N ALA A 232 5.03 31.38 30.69
CA ALA A 232 5.00 31.37 29.21
C ALA A 232 3.71 32.02 28.67
N TYR A 233 2.58 31.79 29.31
CA TYR A 233 1.29 32.40 28.97
C TYR A 233 1.27 33.92 29.17
N GLN A 234 1.93 34.40 30.25
CA GLN A 234 2.02 35.82 30.57
C GLN A 234 3.21 36.52 29.90
N ALA A 235 4.06 35.78 29.20
CA ALA A 235 5.27 36.31 28.58
C ALA A 235 4.95 37.27 27.43
N ALA A 236 5.69 38.37 27.36
CA ALA A 236 5.57 39.32 26.26
C ALA A 236 5.78 38.59 24.89
N PRO A 237 4.97 38.87 23.86
CA PRO A 237 5.05 38.21 22.57
C PRO A 237 6.45 38.28 21.91
N GLU A 238 7.23 39.28 22.27
CA GLU A 238 8.58 39.52 21.74
C GLU A 238 9.66 38.72 22.47
N SER A 239 9.35 38.17 23.65
CA SER A 239 10.27 37.32 24.41
C SER A 239 10.45 35.95 23.75
N LEU A 240 11.57 35.27 24.07
CA LEU A 240 11.81 33.92 23.57
C LEU A 240 10.69 32.94 23.98
N LEU A 241 10.28 33.01 25.25
CA LEU A 241 9.19 32.20 25.83
C LEU A 241 7.85 32.53 25.16
N GLY A 242 7.53 33.81 25.00
CA GLY A 242 6.29 34.26 24.35
C GLY A 242 6.23 33.79 22.89
N ARG A 243 7.32 33.89 22.14
CA ARG A 243 7.40 33.40 20.74
C ARG A 243 7.24 31.87 20.64
N ILE A 244 7.83 31.13 21.57
CA ILE A 244 7.67 29.66 21.59
C ILE A 244 6.23 29.33 21.95
N PHE A 245 5.67 29.97 22.97
CA PHE A 245 4.31 29.71 23.40
C PHE A 245 3.27 30.11 22.35
N ALA A 246 3.40 31.26 21.70
CA ALA A 246 2.53 31.71 20.63
C ALA A 246 2.56 30.75 19.39
N ARG A 247 3.69 30.08 19.16
CA ARG A 247 3.77 29.04 18.12
C ARG A 247 3.10 27.73 18.52
N LEU A 248 3.14 27.38 19.80
CA LEU A 248 2.57 26.12 20.32
C LEU A 248 1.08 26.25 20.68
N ALA A 249 0.64 27.43 21.08
CA ALA A 249 -0.71 27.76 21.52
C ALA A 249 -1.21 29.09 20.91
N PRO A 250 -1.45 29.16 19.61
CA PRO A 250 -1.80 30.41 18.92
C PRO A 250 -3.17 30.95 19.29
N ASN A 251 -4.04 30.14 19.86
CA ASN A 251 -5.37 30.53 20.37
C ASN A 251 -5.36 30.77 21.87
N ALA A 252 -4.19 31.07 22.45
CA ALA A 252 -4.06 31.30 23.91
C ALA A 252 -4.93 32.44 24.44
N GLY A 253 -5.35 33.39 23.60
CA GLY A 253 -6.26 34.45 23.98
C GLY A 253 -7.67 33.96 24.32
N ASP A 254 -8.08 32.84 23.76
CA ASP A 254 -9.45 32.30 23.88
C ASP A 254 -9.55 31.11 24.87
N VAL A 255 -8.43 30.58 25.33
CA VAL A 255 -8.37 29.38 26.20
C VAL A 255 -7.71 29.74 27.52
N PRO A 256 -8.34 29.49 28.65
CA PRO A 256 -7.76 29.81 29.96
C PRO A 256 -6.51 28.99 30.24
N VAL A 257 -5.53 29.60 30.93
CA VAL A 257 -4.23 28.99 31.25
C VAL A 257 -4.36 27.68 32.03
N GLU A 258 -5.40 27.54 32.84
CA GLU A 258 -5.71 26.35 33.64
C GLU A 258 -5.96 25.13 32.76
N ALA A 259 -6.56 25.30 31.56
CA ALA A 259 -6.79 24.22 30.61
C ALA A 259 -5.47 23.70 30.05
N TYR A 260 -4.52 24.58 29.75
CA TYR A 260 -3.16 24.17 29.32
C TYR A 260 -2.42 23.43 30.43
N ILE A 261 -2.47 23.96 31.67
CA ILE A 261 -1.87 23.34 32.86
C ILE A 261 -2.46 21.93 33.07
N ALA A 262 -3.78 21.81 33.11
CA ALA A 262 -4.46 20.53 33.34
C ALA A 262 -4.05 19.49 32.28
N LYS A 263 -4.02 19.86 31.00
CA LYS A 263 -3.65 19.00 29.92
C LYS A 263 -2.19 18.56 30.02
N MET A 264 -1.28 19.48 30.31
CA MET A 264 0.14 19.15 30.45
C MET A 264 0.44 18.30 31.67
N LEU A 265 -0.33 18.44 32.75
CA LEU A 265 -0.23 17.57 33.93
C LEU A 265 -0.66 16.13 33.62
N VAL A 266 -1.68 15.94 32.78
CA VAL A 266 -2.04 14.60 32.28
C VAL A 266 -0.88 13.97 31.48
N TRP A 267 -0.24 14.75 30.60
CA TRP A 267 0.93 14.26 29.85
C TRP A 267 2.12 13.95 30.75
N LEU A 268 2.40 14.78 31.72
CA LEU A 268 3.43 14.53 32.75
C LEU A 268 3.14 13.22 33.51
N GLY A 269 1.88 12.97 33.85
CA GLY A 269 1.43 11.71 34.45
C GLY A 269 1.69 10.49 33.56
N ARG A 270 1.40 10.61 32.26
CA ARG A 270 1.70 9.55 31.28
C ARG A 270 3.20 9.29 31.15
N LEU A 271 4.02 10.34 31.13
CA LEU A 271 5.48 10.21 31.10
C LEU A 271 6.01 9.52 32.36
N ARG A 272 5.47 9.83 33.55
CA ARG A 272 5.80 9.12 34.79
C ARG A 272 5.48 7.62 34.70
N LEU A 273 4.29 7.27 34.22
CA LEU A 273 3.90 5.87 34.02
C LEU A 273 4.83 5.16 33.01
N GLY A 274 5.18 5.85 31.92
CA GLY A 274 6.16 5.35 30.96
C GLY A 274 7.54 5.10 31.55
N LEU A 275 8.00 6.02 32.42
CA LEU A 275 9.28 5.87 33.13
C LEU A 275 9.25 4.70 34.12
N ILE A 276 8.15 4.52 34.84
CA ILE A 276 7.96 3.38 35.75
C ILE A 276 7.98 2.07 34.97
N ALA A 277 7.25 1.99 33.85
CA ALA A 277 7.22 0.81 33.00
C ALA A 277 8.61 0.50 32.40
N LEU A 278 9.34 1.51 31.92
CA LEU A 278 10.71 1.37 31.43
C LEU A 278 11.67 0.88 32.52
N THR A 279 11.52 1.43 33.74
CA THR A 279 12.32 1.01 34.89
C THR A 279 12.05 -0.45 35.23
N ALA A 280 10.79 -0.89 35.26
CA ALA A 280 10.43 -2.27 35.48
C ALA A 280 11.01 -3.18 34.38
N LEU A 281 10.91 -2.78 33.12
CA LEU A 281 11.44 -3.52 31.96
C LEU A 281 12.95 -3.73 32.04
N VAL A 282 13.70 -2.81 32.65
CA VAL A 282 15.15 -2.87 32.77
C VAL A 282 15.58 -3.46 34.13
N ALA A 283 14.96 -3.06 35.21
CA ALA A 283 15.34 -3.49 36.57
C ALA A 283 14.99 -4.96 36.84
N LEU A 284 13.85 -5.46 36.33
CA LEU A 284 13.47 -6.87 36.52
C LEU A 284 14.46 -7.85 35.87
N PRO A 285 14.89 -7.69 34.59
CA PRO A 285 15.94 -8.51 34.04
C PRO A 285 17.29 -8.37 34.77
N ALA A 286 17.65 -7.15 35.18
CA ALA A 286 18.88 -6.93 35.97
C ALA A 286 18.86 -7.69 37.31
N LEU A 287 17.72 -7.69 37.97
CA LEU A 287 17.49 -8.45 39.22
C LEU A 287 17.52 -9.96 38.96
N ALA A 288 16.81 -10.41 37.91
CA ALA A 288 16.81 -11.81 37.49
C ALA A 288 18.22 -12.32 37.15
N MET A 289 19.05 -11.53 36.46
CA MET A 289 20.47 -11.85 36.18
C MET A 289 21.32 -11.90 37.44
N THR A 290 20.84 -11.30 38.55
CA THR A 290 21.57 -11.33 39.85
C THR A 290 21.17 -12.52 40.68
N ILE A 291 19.88 -12.85 40.72
CA ILE A 291 19.32 -13.95 41.54
C ILE A 291 19.50 -15.30 40.83
N TRP A 292 19.23 -15.40 39.54
CA TRP A 292 19.27 -16.63 38.75
C TRP A 292 20.52 -16.76 37.88
N LYS A 293 21.64 -16.45 38.46
CA LYS A 293 22.93 -16.32 37.82
C LYS A 293 23.31 -17.50 36.91
N ASP A 294 23.14 -18.73 37.36
CA ASP A 294 23.58 -19.92 36.62
C ASP A 294 22.50 -20.48 35.68
N GLY A 295 21.22 -20.38 36.05
CA GLY A 295 20.11 -20.80 35.20
C GLY A 295 19.97 -19.92 33.94
N LEU A 296 20.02 -18.60 34.10
CA LEU A 296 19.98 -17.67 32.98
C LEU A 296 21.26 -17.77 32.12
N ARG A 297 22.44 -17.99 32.71
CA ARG A 297 23.67 -18.21 31.93
C ARG A 297 23.56 -19.45 31.04
N LYS A 298 22.98 -20.54 31.54
CA LYS A 298 22.73 -21.76 30.75
C LYS A 298 21.70 -21.53 29.68
N LEU A 299 20.61 -20.85 29.99
CA LEU A 299 19.54 -20.46 29.01
C LEU A 299 20.09 -19.57 27.90
N PHE A 300 20.83 -18.51 28.25
CA PHE A 300 21.45 -17.62 27.28
C PHE A 300 22.49 -18.33 26.41
N GLY A 301 23.34 -19.20 26.99
CA GLY A 301 24.30 -20.02 26.24
C GLY A 301 23.60 -20.99 25.28
N TRP A 302 22.49 -21.59 25.70
CA TRP A 302 21.66 -22.44 24.84
C TRP A 302 20.99 -21.62 23.70
N LEU A 303 20.42 -20.46 24.01
CA LEU A 303 19.85 -19.54 23.02
C LEU A 303 20.92 -19.05 22.04
N GLU A 304 22.09 -18.63 22.51
CA GLU A 304 23.21 -18.21 21.64
C GLU A 304 23.70 -19.35 20.73
N SER A 305 23.70 -20.59 21.21
CA SER A 305 24.08 -21.74 20.39
C SER A 305 23.08 -22.05 19.28
N ARG A 306 21.80 -21.68 19.45
CA ARG A 306 20.71 -21.92 18.50
C ARG A 306 20.43 -20.75 17.58
N LEU A 307 20.54 -19.52 18.09
CA LEU A 307 20.08 -18.28 17.43
C LEU A 307 21.24 -17.36 17.01
N GLY A 308 22.49 -17.74 17.32
CA GLY A 308 23.64 -16.84 17.18
C GLY A 308 23.76 -15.88 18.36
N PRO A 309 24.80 -15.03 18.40
CA PRO A 309 25.07 -14.17 19.55
C PRO A 309 23.90 -13.25 19.85
N LEU A 310 23.25 -13.47 20.98
CA LEU A 310 22.19 -12.61 21.49
C LEU A 310 22.75 -11.23 21.85
N PRO A 311 21.99 -10.14 21.61
CA PRO A 311 22.45 -8.80 21.90
C PRO A 311 22.61 -8.59 23.42
N ALA A 312 23.85 -8.50 23.87
CA ALA A 312 24.18 -8.01 25.20
C ALA A 312 24.01 -6.48 25.19
N TRP A 313 22.95 -6.01 25.77
CA TRP A 313 22.42 -4.62 25.80
C TRP A 313 23.32 -3.60 26.53
N PRO A 314 23.08 -2.29 26.39
CA PRO A 314 22.94 -1.43 25.22
C PRO A 314 24.26 -0.82 24.72
N ALA A 315 25.34 -0.80 25.53
CA ALA A 315 26.61 -0.17 25.14
C ALA A 315 27.30 -0.90 23.98
N TRP A 316 27.12 -2.21 23.90
CA TRP A 316 27.65 -3.02 22.80
C TRP A 316 26.88 -2.77 21.51
N TRP A 317 25.56 -2.57 21.58
CA TRP A 317 24.72 -2.21 20.43
C TRP A 317 25.18 -0.92 19.78
N VAL A 318 25.39 0.12 20.59
CA VAL A 318 25.81 1.43 20.10
C VAL A 318 27.21 1.39 19.45
N LYS A 319 28.17 0.63 20.04
CA LYS A 319 29.51 0.49 19.48
C LYS A 319 29.64 -0.44 18.29
N THR A 320 28.75 -1.43 18.14
CA THR A 320 28.79 -2.43 17.07
C THR A 320 27.72 -2.23 16.00
N LEU A 321 26.78 -1.28 16.19
CA LEU A 321 25.78 -0.90 15.19
C LEU A 321 26.38 -0.60 13.81
N PRO A 322 27.46 0.21 13.69
CA PRO A 322 28.07 0.47 12.39
C PRO A 322 28.70 -0.74 11.72
N ALA A 323 29.13 -1.73 12.49
CA ALA A 323 29.75 -2.95 11.98
C ALA A 323 28.72 -4.00 11.49
N ARG A 324 27.42 -3.81 11.76
CA ARG A 324 26.36 -4.73 11.35
C ARG A 324 25.81 -4.38 9.99
N ARG A 325 26.39 -4.92 8.93
CA ARG A 325 26.02 -4.72 7.54
C ARG A 325 24.53 -5.03 7.22
N TRP A 326 23.84 -5.80 8.06
CA TRP A 326 22.44 -6.13 7.90
C TRP A 326 21.49 -5.07 8.50
N LEU A 327 21.94 -4.24 9.46
CA LEU A 327 21.06 -3.32 10.17
C LEU A 327 20.36 -2.31 9.27
N PRO A 328 21.02 -1.60 8.33
CA PRO A 328 20.33 -0.70 7.40
C PRO A 328 19.29 -1.43 6.56
N ALA A 329 19.57 -2.69 6.17
CA ALA A 329 18.61 -3.50 5.43
C ALA A 329 17.40 -3.91 6.29
N ALA A 330 17.60 -4.22 7.58
CA ALA A 330 16.50 -4.53 8.50
C ALA A 330 15.62 -3.31 8.80
N LEU A 331 16.25 -2.14 9.01
CA LEU A 331 15.53 -0.88 9.19
C LEU A 331 14.71 -0.52 7.93
N GLY A 332 15.34 -0.52 6.75
CA GLY A 332 14.67 -0.19 5.50
C GLY A 332 13.55 -1.18 5.14
N ALA A 333 13.79 -2.49 5.29
CA ALA A 333 12.76 -3.50 5.05
C ALA A 333 11.61 -3.37 6.06
N GLY A 334 11.90 -3.10 7.34
CA GLY A 334 10.90 -2.86 8.38
C GLY A 334 10.04 -1.64 8.09
N VAL A 335 10.63 -0.55 7.63
CA VAL A 335 9.88 0.64 7.19
C VAL A 335 8.91 0.26 6.08
N VAL A 336 9.36 -0.44 5.04
CA VAL A 336 8.50 -0.82 3.91
C VAL A 336 7.38 -1.77 4.37
N LEU A 337 7.67 -2.73 5.25
CA LEU A 337 6.64 -3.62 5.81
C LEU A 337 5.61 -2.84 6.65
N GLY A 338 6.04 -1.88 7.45
CA GLY A 338 5.15 -1.03 8.22
C GLY A 338 4.25 -0.18 7.33
N LEU A 339 4.80 0.41 6.26
CA LEU A 339 4.03 1.19 5.29
C LEU A 339 2.99 0.32 4.57
N VAL A 340 3.34 -0.85 4.06
CA VAL A 340 2.37 -1.73 3.38
C VAL A 340 1.28 -2.22 4.34
N THR A 341 1.62 -2.46 5.61
CA THR A 341 0.64 -2.82 6.64
C THR A 341 -0.31 -1.68 6.95
N SER A 342 0.18 -0.43 6.94
CA SER A 342 -0.66 0.76 7.05
C SER A 342 -1.53 0.98 5.80
N ILE A 343 -1.07 0.67 4.58
CA ILE A 343 -1.89 0.78 3.36
C ILE A 343 -3.07 -0.21 3.41
N ARG A 344 -2.80 -1.47 3.79
CA ARG A 344 -3.83 -2.49 4.00
C ARG A 344 -3.42 -3.47 5.10
N VAL A 345 -4.37 -3.83 5.94
CA VAL A 345 -4.21 -4.77 7.05
C VAL A 345 -3.64 -6.15 6.65
N LEU A 346 -3.67 -6.52 5.37
CA LEU A 346 -3.04 -7.73 4.81
C LEU A 346 -1.52 -7.61 4.62
N GLY A 347 -0.93 -6.43 4.82
CA GLY A 347 0.52 -6.20 4.70
C GLY A 347 1.41 -7.20 5.45
N PRO A 348 1.08 -7.63 6.68
CA PRO A 348 1.86 -8.64 7.41
C PRO A 348 2.09 -9.96 6.66
N LEU A 349 1.24 -10.32 5.69
CA LEU A 349 1.47 -11.50 4.85
C LEU A 349 2.83 -11.42 4.10
N ALA A 350 3.24 -10.24 3.65
CA ALA A 350 4.58 -10.06 3.06
C ALA A 350 5.69 -10.37 4.06
N GLY A 351 5.53 -9.93 5.31
CA GLY A 351 6.44 -10.24 6.41
C GLY A 351 6.51 -11.73 6.72
N LEU A 352 5.36 -12.42 6.71
CA LEU A 352 5.29 -13.87 6.92
C LEU A 352 5.99 -14.64 5.78
N LEU A 353 5.85 -14.21 4.52
CA LEU A 353 6.57 -14.81 3.39
C LEU A 353 8.09 -14.63 3.56
N VAL A 354 8.54 -13.45 3.98
CA VAL A 354 9.97 -13.19 4.27
C VAL A 354 10.45 -14.05 5.44
N ALA A 355 9.68 -14.15 6.52
CA ALA A 355 10.00 -15.02 7.64
C ALA A 355 10.07 -16.50 7.22
N LEU A 356 9.16 -16.94 6.34
CA LEU A 356 9.21 -18.31 5.80
C LEU A 356 10.51 -18.56 5.04
N VAL A 357 10.98 -17.62 4.20
CA VAL A 357 12.31 -17.74 3.54
C VAL A 357 13.42 -17.83 4.57
N PHE A 358 13.36 -17.02 5.63
CA PHE A 358 14.35 -17.04 6.72
C PHE A 358 14.46 -18.42 7.35
N PHE A 359 13.34 -19.08 7.64
CA PHE A 359 13.33 -20.40 8.29
C PHE A 359 13.61 -21.57 7.34
N LEU A 360 13.20 -21.46 6.06
CA LEU A 360 13.43 -22.53 5.06
C LEU A 360 14.89 -22.65 4.66
N ARG A 361 15.66 -21.58 4.66
CA ARG A 361 17.08 -21.63 4.39
C ARG A 361 17.82 -22.18 5.62
N ARG A 362 18.65 -23.22 5.44
CA ARG A 362 19.34 -23.96 6.54
C ARG A 362 20.53 -23.23 7.15
N GLU A 363 20.90 -22.06 6.65
CA GLU A 363 22.03 -21.28 7.16
C GLU A 363 21.71 -20.67 8.53
N ARG A 364 22.67 -20.68 9.44
CA ARG A 364 22.54 -19.99 10.74
C ARG A 364 22.51 -18.47 10.51
N ARG A 365 21.48 -17.81 10.98
CA ARG A 365 21.26 -16.37 10.79
C ARG A 365 20.90 -15.69 12.10
N PRO A 366 21.34 -14.44 12.31
CA PRO A 366 20.98 -13.72 13.51
C PRO A 366 19.48 -13.39 13.52
N LEU A 367 18.72 -14.02 14.40
CA LEU A 367 17.29 -13.73 14.63
C LEU A 367 17.06 -12.25 14.98
N ALA A 368 18.06 -11.58 15.56
CA ALA A 368 18.04 -10.16 15.87
C ALA A 368 17.67 -9.28 14.65
N GLY A 369 18.12 -9.67 13.44
CA GLY A 369 17.77 -8.97 12.22
C GLY A 369 16.28 -9.04 11.89
N LEU A 370 15.66 -10.21 12.10
CA LEU A 370 14.22 -10.39 11.90
C LEU A 370 13.40 -9.67 13.00
N LEU A 371 13.90 -9.66 14.24
CA LEU A 371 13.24 -8.93 15.33
C LEU A 371 13.27 -7.41 15.10
N VAL A 372 14.41 -6.85 14.67
CA VAL A 372 14.50 -5.42 14.31
C VAL A 372 13.55 -5.11 13.15
N TYR A 373 13.54 -5.95 12.12
CA TYR A 373 12.62 -5.82 10.98
C TYR A 373 11.15 -5.77 11.43
N ALA A 374 10.72 -6.70 12.28
CA ALA A 374 9.36 -6.76 12.79
C ALA A 374 9.03 -5.56 13.70
N LEU A 375 9.94 -5.20 14.62
CA LEU A 375 9.75 -4.05 15.51
C LEU A 375 9.59 -2.74 14.74
N VAL A 376 10.47 -2.50 13.78
CA VAL A 376 10.38 -1.29 12.94
C VAL A 376 9.08 -1.27 12.13
N ALA A 377 8.65 -2.42 11.62
CA ALA A 377 7.38 -2.51 10.90
C ALA A 377 6.18 -2.14 11.78
N VAL A 378 6.13 -2.63 13.02
CA VAL A 378 5.09 -2.26 13.99
C VAL A 378 5.13 -0.76 14.29
N LEU A 379 6.32 -0.20 14.58
CA LEU A 379 6.47 1.22 14.90
C LEU A 379 6.03 2.12 13.73
N VAL A 380 6.42 1.78 12.50
CA VAL A 380 6.04 2.55 11.31
C VAL A 380 4.53 2.42 11.03
N CYS A 381 3.96 1.23 11.16
CA CYS A 381 2.52 1.02 11.02
C CYS A 381 1.74 1.89 12.01
N LEU A 382 2.12 1.88 13.30
CA LEU A 382 1.49 2.71 14.32
C LEU A 382 1.70 4.21 14.05
N ALA A 383 2.91 4.60 13.63
CA ALA A 383 3.19 6.01 13.33
C ALA A 383 2.37 6.54 12.15
N THR A 384 2.08 5.70 11.15
CA THR A 384 1.41 6.10 9.91
C THR A 384 -0.08 5.78 9.86
N TRP A 385 -0.67 5.20 10.93
CA TRP A 385 -2.09 4.86 10.98
C TRP A 385 -2.76 5.37 12.27
N PRO A 386 -3.25 6.62 12.27
CA PRO A 386 -3.83 7.26 13.46
C PRO A 386 -4.99 6.50 14.11
N TYR A 387 -5.79 5.78 13.33
CA TYR A 387 -6.89 4.96 13.84
C TYR A 387 -6.46 3.93 14.90
N LEU A 388 -5.22 3.44 14.80
CA LEU A 388 -4.67 2.47 15.75
C LEU A 388 -4.21 3.10 17.08
N TRP A 389 -4.11 4.43 17.18
CA TRP A 389 -3.47 5.06 18.37
C TRP A 389 -4.24 4.89 19.67
N GLU A 390 -5.56 4.77 19.61
CA GLU A 390 -6.39 4.59 20.82
C GLU A 390 -6.22 3.20 21.44
N ALA A 391 -6.28 2.14 20.62
CA ALA A 391 -6.20 0.76 21.03
C ALA A 391 -5.50 -0.08 19.95
N PRO A 392 -4.15 -0.06 19.83
CA PRO A 392 -3.42 -0.59 18.68
C PRO A 392 -3.79 -2.00 18.26
N LEU A 393 -3.80 -2.93 19.21
CA LEU A 393 -4.12 -4.34 18.92
C LEU A 393 -5.62 -4.55 18.69
N GLY A 394 -6.47 -3.92 19.50
CA GLY A 394 -7.93 -4.00 19.38
C GLY A 394 -8.42 -3.50 18.02
N ARG A 395 -8.01 -2.27 17.66
CA ARG A 395 -8.35 -1.64 16.37
C ARG A 395 -7.78 -2.43 15.17
N PHE A 396 -6.58 -2.96 15.28
CA PHE A 396 -6.02 -3.79 14.21
C PHE A 396 -6.83 -5.07 13.97
N ILE A 397 -7.25 -5.75 15.05
CA ILE A 397 -8.11 -6.94 14.96
C ILE A 397 -9.51 -6.56 14.43
N GLU A 398 -10.05 -5.44 14.85
CA GLU A 398 -11.33 -4.90 14.35
C GLU A 398 -11.27 -4.69 12.84
N VAL A 399 -10.25 -4.00 12.32
CA VAL A 399 -10.05 -3.80 10.88
C VAL A 399 -9.89 -5.14 10.15
N LEU A 400 -9.13 -6.08 10.71
CA LEU A 400 -8.95 -7.40 10.10
C LEU A 400 -10.29 -8.15 9.96
N ARG A 401 -11.15 -8.09 10.99
CA ARG A 401 -12.48 -8.69 10.97
C ARG A 401 -13.39 -8.00 9.95
N HIS A 402 -13.43 -6.67 9.96
CA HIS A 402 -14.22 -5.86 9.03
C HIS A 402 -13.85 -6.16 7.58
N MET A 403 -12.55 -6.15 7.25
CA MET A 403 -12.06 -6.46 5.89
C MET A 403 -12.31 -7.91 5.48
N SER A 404 -12.41 -8.85 6.43
CA SER A 404 -12.71 -10.25 6.15
C SER A 404 -14.18 -10.50 5.87
N ALA A 405 -15.06 -9.69 6.44
CA ALA A 405 -16.52 -9.83 6.31
C ALA A 405 -17.12 -8.91 5.25
N ASN A 406 -16.43 -7.86 4.86
CA ASN A 406 -16.84 -6.75 3.97
C ASN A 406 -18.35 -6.49 3.97
N PRO A 407 -18.86 -5.53 4.75
CA PRO A 407 -20.30 -5.31 4.93
C PRO A 407 -21.00 -4.76 3.68
N HIS A 408 -20.25 -4.25 2.69
CA HIS A 408 -20.83 -3.67 1.48
C HIS A 408 -21.24 -4.79 0.51
N VAL A 409 -22.54 -4.98 0.33
CA VAL A 409 -23.11 -5.90 -0.64
C VAL A 409 -23.54 -5.11 -1.87
N LEU A 410 -22.85 -5.32 -2.99
CA LEU A 410 -23.12 -4.68 -4.27
C LEU A 410 -23.60 -5.71 -5.30
N GLY A 411 -24.40 -5.28 -6.27
CA GLY A 411 -24.72 -6.06 -7.46
C GLY A 411 -23.50 -6.17 -8.38
N VAL A 412 -23.13 -7.38 -8.76
CA VAL A 412 -21.99 -7.71 -9.63
C VAL A 412 -22.50 -8.48 -10.84
N LEU A 413 -22.22 -8.01 -12.04
CA LEU A 413 -22.55 -8.71 -13.28
C LEU A 413 -21.51 -9.79 -13.58
N PHE A 414 -21.94 -11.04 -13.51
CA PHE A 414 -21.07 -12.19 -13.76
C PHE A 414 -21.79 -13.25 -14.59
N LYS A 415 -21.24 -13.54 -15.78
CA LYS A 415 -21.81 -14.48 -16.77
C LYS A 415 -23.27 -14.13 -17.17
N GLY A 416 -23.52 -12.83 -17.38
CA GLY A 416 -24.84 -12.32 -17.78
C GLY A 416 -25.89 -12.28 -16.67
N VAL A 417 -25.49 -12.51 -15.41
CA VAL A 417 -26.40 -12.46 -14.27
C VAL A 417 -25.90 -11.51 -13.20
N VAL A 418 -26.73 -10.56 -12.76
CA VAL A 418 -26.42 -9.69 -11.63
C VAL A 418 -26.59 -10.48 -10.34
N THR A 419 -25.52 -10.66 -9.61
CA THR A 419 -25.45 -11.44 -8.37
C THR A 419 -24.92 -10.57 -7.23
N ALA A 420 -25.46 -10.71 -6.02
CA ALA A 420 -24.92 -10.02 -4.85
C ALA A 420 -23.48 -10.45 -4.57
N SER A 421 -22.61 -9.49 -4.22
CA SER A 421 -21.16 -9.69 -4.08
C SER A 421 -20.77 -10.74 -3.02
N ASP A 422 -21.63 -11.00 -2.03
CA ASP A 422 -21.48 -12.04 -1.01
C ASP A 422 -21.94 -13.43 -1.47
N LYS A 423 -22.61 -13.52 -2.64
CA LYS A 423 -23.15 -14.78 -3.22
C LYS A 423 -22.41 -15.23 -4.48
N LEU A 424 -21.31 -14.60 -4.81
CA LEU A 424 -20.54 -14.96 -5.99
C LEU A 424 -19.97 -16.38 -5.92
N PRO A 425 -19.94 -17.11 -7.06
CA PRO A 425 -19.41 -18.47 -7.10
C PRO A 425 -17.89 -18.47 -6.88
N ALA A 426 -17.33 -19.58 -6.38
CA ALA A 426 -15.88 -19.75 -6.20
C ALA A 426 -15.09 -19.54 -7.51
N SER A 427 -15.71 -19.74 -8.67
CA SER A 427 -15.11 -19.52 -10.00
C SER A 427 -14.94 -18.05 -10.37
N TYR A 428 -15.49 -17.09 -9.62
CA TYR A 428 -15.44 -15.66 -9.95
C TYR A 428 -14.01 -15.18 -10.16
N LEU A 429 -13.15 -15.28 -9.13
CA LEU A 429 -11.76 -14.83 -9.23
C LEU A 429 -10.95 -15.59 -10.31
N PRO A 430 -10.95 -16.95 -10.37
CA PRO A 430 -10.23 -17.66 -11.43
C PRO A 430 -10.68 -17.30 -12.85
N VAL A 431 -11.97 -17.13 -13.08
CA VAL A 431 -12.52 -16.76 -14.39
C VAL A 431 -12.03 -15.37 -14.77
N LEU A 432 -12.18 -14.38 -13.91
CA LEU A 432 -11.72 -13.01 -14.21
C LEU A 432 -10.21 -12.96 -14.42
N LEU A 433 -9.40 -13.64 -13.60
CA LEU A 433 -7.96 -13.75 -13.83
C LEU A 433 -7.65 -14.35 -15.21
N GLY A 434 -8.41 -15.33 -15.66
CA GLY A 434 -8.26 -15.95 -16.99
C GLY A 434 -8.63 -15.02 -18.14
N LEU A 435 -9.60 -14.12 -17.94
CA LEU A 435 -10.21 -13.31 -19.00
C LEU A 435 -9.65 -11.89 -19.10
N THR A 436 -9.00 -11.35 -18.06
CA THR A 436 -8.58 -9.95 -18.00
C THR A 436 -7.07 -9.74 -18.04
N LEU A 437 -6.29 -10.80 -18.17
CA LEU A 437 -4.86 -10.72 -18.49
C LEU A 437 -4.67 -11.05 -19.97
N SER A 438 -3.65 -10.45 -20.62
CA SER A 438 -3.38 -10.72 -22.04
C SER A 438 -3.05 -12.20 -22.27
N GLU A 439 -3.39 -12.71 -23.43
CA GLU A 439 -3.42 -14.14 -23.80
C GLU A 439 -2.12 -14.91 -23.47
N PRO A 440 -0.91 -14.36 -23.70
CA PRO A 440 0.32 -15.09 -23.43
C PRO A 440 0.60 -15.34 -21.94
N VAL A 441 -0.01 -14.58 -21.03
CA VAL A 441 0.34 -14.59 -19.59
C VAL A 441 0.20 -15.98 -18.99
N TRP A 442 -0.95 -16.63 -19.16
CA TRP A 442 -1.19 -17.93 -18.52
C TRP A 442 -0.39 -19.06 -19.15
N LEU A 443 -0.17 -19.03 -20.48
CA LEU A 443 0.68 -20.00 -21.15
C LEU A 443 2.13 -19.89 -20.68
N LEU A 444 2.64 -18.67 -20.58
CA LEU A 444 3.98 -18.42 -20.06
C LEU A 444 4.11 -18.75 -18.57
N PHE A 445 3.08 -18.48 -17.77
CA PHE A 445 3.06 -18.84 -16.35
C PHE A 445 3.15 -20.36 -16.16
N LEU A 446 2.30 -21.11 -16.84
CA LEU A 446 2.32 -22.59 -16.78
C LEU A 446 3.63 -23.16 -17.28
N GLY A 447 4.17 -22.61 -18.42
CA GLY A 447 5.49 -22.95 -18.90
C GLY A 447 6.59 -22.65 -17.89
N GLY A 448 6.49 -21.50 -17.21
CA GLY A 448 7.42 -21.10 -16.15
C GLY A 448 7.37 -21.98 -14.91
N LEU A 449 6.18 -22.43 -14.50
CA LEU A 449 6.04 -23.44 -13.44
C LEU A 449 6.73 -24.75 -13.83
N GLY A 450 6.54 -25.23 -15.07
CA GLY A 450 7.21 -26.42 -15.60
C GLY A 450 8.73 -26.27 -15.62
N VAL A 451 9.25 -25.14 -16.12
CA VAL A 451 10.70 -24.82 -16.12
C VAL A 451 11.24 -24.74 -14.69
N GLY A 452 10.52 -24.08 -13.79
CA GLY A 452 10.90 -23.94 -12.38
C GLY A 452 10.99 -25.30 -11.68
N ALA A 453 9.98 -26.15 -11.86
CA ALA A 453 9.94 -27.50 -11.32
C ALA A 453 11.08 -28.35 -11.87
N TRP A 454 11.28 -28.32 -13.19
CA TRP A 454 12.39 -29.06 -13.83
C TRP A 454 13.76 -28.62 -13.34
N ARG A 455 14.02 -27.30 -13.27
CA ARG A 455 15.30 -26.75 -12.74
C ARG A 455 15.50 -27.08 -11.28
N ALA A 456 14.44 -27.06 -10.48
CA ALA A 456 14.50 -27.43 -9.05
C ALA A 456 14.82 -28.92 -8.87
N PHE A 457 14.17 -29.81 -9.65
CA PHE A 457 14.43 -31.24 -9.62
C PHE A 457 15.88 -31.58 -9.99
N HIS A 458 16.47 -30.90 -10.97
CA HIS A 458 17.86 -31.07 -11.39
C HIS A 458 18.85 -30.25 -10.53
N GLN A 459 18.45 -29.72 -9.38
CA GLN A 459 19.25 -28.90 -8.46
C GLN A 459 19.90 -27.66 -9.08
N ARG A 460 19.36 -27.19 -10.21
CA ARG A 460 19.80 -25.97 -10.91
C ARG A 460 19.13 -24.71 -10.40
N LEU A 461 18.19 -24.86 -9.47
CA LEU A 461 17.42 -23.78 -8.88
C LEU A 461 17.06 -24.11 -7.43
N GLU A 462 17.26 -23.15 -6.52
CA GLU A 462 16.91 -23.31 -5.12
C GLU A 462 15.39 -23.16 -4.94
N TRP A 463 14.65 -24.29 -4.90
CA TRP A 463 13.19 -24.31 -4.77
C TRP A 463 12.69 -23.60 -3.50
N ARG A 464 13.52 -23.58 -2.41
CA ARG A 464 13.20 -22.91 -1.14
C ARG A 464 13.04 -21.41 -1.28
N ALA A 465 13.67 -20.79 -2.28
CA ALA A 465 13.51 -19.38 -2.57
C ALA A 465 12.26 -19.09 -3.44
N LEU A 466 11.83 -20.06 -4.27
CA LEU A 466 10.63 -19.93 -5.12
C LEU A 466 9.35 -20.33 -4.41
N LEU A 467 9.39 -21.24 -3.45
CA LEU A 467 8.20 -21.70 -2.74
C LEU A 467 7.42 -20.54 -2.08
N PRO A 468 8.05 -19.61 -1.33
CA PRO A 468 7.33 -18.46 -0.79
C PRO A 468 6.70 -17.55 -1.87
N VAL A 469 7.34 -17.45 -3.04
CA VAL A 469 6.77 -16.69 -4.18
C VAL A 469 5.53 -17.41 -4.72
N LEU A 470 5.56 -18.73 -4.84
CA LEU A 470 4.39 -19.52 -5.24
C LEU A 470 3.27 -19.45 -4.18
N LEU A 471 3.61 -19.53 -2.90
CA LEU A 471 2.67 -19.40 -1.80
C LEU A 471 2.04 -17.99 -1.73
N TRP A 472 2.75 -16.96 -2.12
CA TRP A 472 2.19 -15.62 -2.25
C TRP A 472 0.99 -15.57 -3.21
N PHE A 473 1.02 -16.34 -4.31
CA PHE A 473 -0.11 -16.48 -5.22
C PHE A 473 -1.17 -17.45 -4.68
N LEU A 474 -0.72 -18.64 -4.26
CA LEU A 474 -1.64 -19.74 -3.93
C LEU A 474 -2.43 -19.53 -2.63
N LEU A 475 -1.84 -18.92 -1.58
CA LEU A 475 -2.53 -18.77 -0.29
C LEU A 475 -3.75 -17.83 -0.39
N PRO A 476 -3.64 -16.61 -0.98
CA PRO A 476 -4.81 -15.76 -1.16
C PRO A 476 -5.84 -16.37 -2.14
N LEU A 477 -5.39 -17.03 -3.21
CA LEU A 477 -6.28 -17.72 -4.12
C LEU A 477 -7.05 -18.83 -3.41
N ALA A 478 -6.38 -19.68 -2.65
CA ALA A 478 -7.01 -20.72 -1.85
C ALA A 478 -8.00 -20.14 -0.81
N TYR A 479 -7.64 -19.03 -0.17
CA TYR A 479 -8.55 -18.32 0.74
C TYR A 479 -9.84 -17.91 0.03
N VAL A 480 -9.77 -17.30 -1.16
CA VAL A 480 -10.96 -16.90 -1.92
C VAL A 480 -11.81 -18.12 -2.32
N LEU A 481 -11.18 -19.19 -2.82
CA LEU A 481 -11.88 -20.39 -3.24
C LEU A 481 -12.61 -21.09 -2.09
N LEU A 482 -12.03 -21.10 -0.89
CA LEU A 482 -12.56 -21.80 0.28
C LEU A 482 -13.54 -20.93 1.08
N ARG A 483 -13.25 -19.63 1.28
CA ARG A 483 -14.01 -18.74 2.15
C ARG A 483 -15.04 -17.90 1.41
N ARG A 484 -14.88 -17.71 0.10
CA ARG A 484 -15.76 -16.91 -0.78
C ARG A 484 -16.08 -15.53 -0.17
N PRO A 485 -15.07 -14.71 0.16
CA PRO A 485 -15.32 -13.37 0.71
C PRO A 485 -16.10 -12.55 -0.31
N PRO A 486 -16.92 -11.56 0.11
CA PRO A 486 -17.57 -10.63 -0.79
C PRO A 486 -16.56 -9.96 -1.72
N MET A 487 -16.82 -9.98 -3.03
CA MET A 487 -15.96 -9.36 -4.06
C MET A 487 -16.83 -8.55 -5.02
N TYR A 488 -16.31 -7.40 -5.45
CA TYR A 488 -16.94 -6.51 -6.42
C TYR A 488 -15.88 -5.69 -7.14
N ASP A 489 -16.22 -5.01 -8.22
CA ASP A 489 -15.32 -4.25 -9.06
C ASP A 489 -14.16 -5.11 -9.56
N GLY A 490 -14.48 -6.24 -10.16
CA GLY A 490 -13.51 -7.22 -10.60
C GLY A 490 -12.76 -7.86 -9.42
N TYR A 491 -11.44 -8.05 -9.59
CA TYR A 491 -10.58 -8.59 -8.54
C TYR A 491 -9.55 -7.58 -8.04
N ARG A 492 -9.86 -6.30 -8.10
CA ARG A 492 -8.94 -5.22 -7.71
C ARG A 492 -8.29 -5.41 -6.33
N HIS A 493 -9.05 -5.95 -5.38
CA HIS A 493 -8.56 -6.24 -4.04
C HIS A 493 -7.43 -7.29 -3.99
N PHE A 494 -7.29 -8.10 -5.06
CA PHE A 494 -6.31 -9.18 -5.19
C PHE A 494 -5.23 -8.90 -6.24
N LEU A 495 -5.10 -7.69 -6.75
CA LEU A 495 -4.01 -7.32 -7.69
C LEU A 495 -2.63 -7.67 -7.15
N PHE A 496 -2.43 -7.58 -5.84
CA PHE A 496 -1.16 -7.88 -5.17
C PHE A 496 -0.69 -9.33 -5.31
N ILE A 497 -1.55 -10.27 -5.77
CA ILE A 497 -1.16 -11.66 -6.03
C ILE A 497 -0.54 -11.85 -7.42
N LEU A 498 -0.59 -10.86 -8.30
CA LEU A 498 -0.11 -10.99 -9.68
C LEU A 498 1.42 -11.03 -9.82
N PRO A 499 2.24 -10.27 -9.07
CA PRO A 499 3.69 -10.30 -9.23
C PRO A 499 4.33 -11.70 -9.22
N PRO A 500 3.91 -12.67 -8.39
CA PRO A 500 4.37 -14.05 -8.47
C PRO A 500 4.17 -14.70 -9.83
N VAL A 501 3.03 -14.48 -10.50
CA VAL A 501 2.75 -15.00 -11.85
C VAL A 501 3.86 -14.58 -12.79
N PHE A 502 4.24 -13.31 -12.76
CA PHE A 502 5.29 -12.76 -13.61
C PHE A 502 6.69 -13.28 -13.24
N VAL A 503 6.97 -13.63 -11.98
CA VAL A 503 8.25 -14.29 -11.62
C VAL A 503 8.39 -15.64 -12.33
N PHE A 504 7.32 -16.42 -12.42
CA PHE A 504 7.37 -17.68 -13.18
C PHE A 504 7.42 -17.43 -14.69
N ILE A 505 6.74 -16.41 -15.22
CA ILE A 505 6.88 -15.98 -16.62
C ILE A 505 8.34 -15.65 -16.94
N ALA A 506 9.08 -15.02 -16.03
CA ALA A 506 10.50 -14.74 -16.23
C ALA A 506 11.32 -16.02 -16.44
N LEU A 507 11.01 -17.11 -15.74
CA LEU A 507 11.66 -18.42 -15.95
C LEU A 507 11.34 -18.99 -17.32
N ALA A 508 10.10 -18.85 -17.81
CA ALA A 508 9.72 -19.26 -19.16
C ALA A 508 10.46 -18.45 -20.23
N LEU A 509 10.45 -17.12 -20.11
CA LEU A 509 11.16 -16.24 -21.05
C LEU A 509 12.65 -16.51 -21.07
N GLN A 510 13.29 -16.76 -19.92
CA GLN A 510 14.69 -17.15 -19.86
C GLN A 510 14.95 -18.43 -20.64
N ALA A 511 14.12 -19.47 -20.46
CA ALA A 511 14.27 -20.74 -21.18
C ALA A 511 14.05 -20.58 -22.70
N LEU A 512 13.10 -19.74 -23.10
CA LEU A 512 12.85 -19.44 -24.52
C LEU A 512 14.03 -18.68 -25.15
N PHE A 513 14.56 -17.65 -24.46
CA PHE A 513 15.70 -16.88 -24.96
C PHE A 513 16.99 -17.72 -25.06
N GLU A 514 17.21 -18.61 -24.09
CA GLU A 514 18.33 -19.59 -24.15
C GLU A 514 18.24 -20.50 -25.39
N ARG A 515 17.02 -20.92 -25.79
CA ARG A 515 16.80 -21.76 -26.96
C ARG A 515 17.00 -21.02 -28.27
N LEU A 516 16.56 -19.76 -28.36
CA LEU A 516 16.63 -18.97 -29.58
C LEU A 516 18.05 -18.55 -29.94
N ARG A 517 18.98 -18.46 -28.98
CA ARG A 517 20.41 -18.14 -29.15
C ARG A 517 20.74 -16.83 -29.89
N ARG A 518 19.79 -16.21 -30.59
CA ARG A 518 19.93 -14.97 -31.36
C ARG A 518 19.12 -13.85 -30.71
N GLY A 519 19.77 -12.75 -30.35
CA GLY A 519 19.12 -11.62 -29.64
C GLY A 519 17.96 -11.01 -30.45
N TRP A 520 18.05 -10.91 -31.76
CA TRP A 520 16.94 -10.39 -32.57
C TRP A 520 15.70 -11.31 -32.55
N ALA A 521 15.89 -12.63 -32.52
CA ALA A 521 14.79 -13.60 -32.46
C ALA A 521 14.09 -13.52 -31.08
N SER A 522 14.86 -13.34 -30.00
CA SER A 522 14.30 -13.07 -28.68
C SER A 522 13.52 -11.75 -28.64
N GLY A 523 14.00 -10.71 -29.33
CA GLY A 523 13.31 -9.43 -29.48
C GLY A 523 11.98 -9.57 -30.25
N LEU A 524 11.95 -10.30 -31.36
CA LEU A 524 10.73 -10.57 -32.13
C LEU A 524 9.71 -11.39 -31.30
N LEU A 525 10.19 -12.43 -30.61
CA LEU A 525 9.33 -13.20 -29.71
C LEU A 525 8.70 -12.30 -28.63
N LEU A 526 9.50 -11.46 -27.98
CA LEU A 526 9.02 -10.53 -26.98
C LEU A 526 8.01 -9.54 -27.56
N ALA A 527 8.27 -8.98 -28.75
CA ALA A 527 7.34 -8.09 -29.44
C ALA A 527 5.99 -8.79 -29.72
N GLY A 528 6.02 -10.05 -30.18
CA GLY A 528 4.79 -10.85 -30.37
C GLY A 528 4.02 -11.12 -29.07
N ILE A 529 4.74 -11.38 -27.97
CA ILE A 529 4.13 -11.57 -26.62
C ILE A 529 3.49 -10.27 -26.11
N LEU A 530 4.09 -9.12 -26.39
CA LEU A 530 3.56 -7.82 -25.93
C LEU A 530 2.42 -7.29 -26.80
N LEU A 531 2.33 -7.74 -28.05
CA LEU A 531 1.44 -7.17 -29.06
C LEU A 531 -0.04 -7.12 -28.63
N PRO A 532 -0.66 -8.18 -28.09
CA PRO A 532 -2.06 -8.12 -27.66
C PRO A 532 -2.29 -7.03 -26.61
N GLY A 533 -1.42 -6.95 -25.58
CA GLY A 533 -1.51 -5.92 -24.56
C GLY A 533 -1.34 -4.52 -25.11
N LEU A 534 -0.37 -4.30 -26.03
CA LEU A 534 -0.13 -2.99 -26.65
C LEU A 534 -1.29 -2.54 -27.52
N ILE A 535 -1.90 -3.45 -28.29
CA ILE A 535 -3.12 -3.14 -29.06
C ILE A 535 -4.23 -2.70 -28.12
N ALA A 536 -4.46 -3.44 -27.05
CA ALA A 536 -5.50 -3.12 -26.08
C ALA A 536 -5.22 -1.79 -25.32
N LEU A 537 -3.96 -1.48 -25.01
CA LEU A 537 -3.59 -0.19 -24.41
C LEU A 537 -4.01 0.99 -25.27
N VAL A 538 -3.91 0.88 -26.60
CA VAL A 538 -4.28 1.93 -27.55
C VAL A 538 -5.79 1.93 -27.80
N SER A 539 -6.38 0.77 -28.10
CA SER A 539 -7.80 0.69 -28.52
C SER A 539 -8.79 0.99 -27.38
N LEU A 540 -8.41 0.66 -26.13
CA LEU A 540 -9.26 0.91 -24.97
C LEU A 540 -8.94 2.24 -24.25
N HIS A 541 -7.98 3.02 -24.71
CA HIS A 541 -7.63 4.27 -24.05
C HIS A 541 -8.82 5.23 -23.94
N PRO A 542 -9.05 5.85 -22.76
CA PRO A 542 -8.38 5.73 -21.46
C PRO A 542 -8.99 4.67 -20.50
N TYR A 543 -9.72 3.69 -21.01
CA TYR A 543 -10.49 2.71 -20.24
C TYR A 543 -9.81 1.33 -20.14
N GLN A 544 -8.47 1.24 -20.12
CA GLN A 544 -7.75 -0.03 -20.18
C GLN A 544 -8.08 -0.98 -19.03
N TYR A 545 -8.55 -0.51 -17.89
CA TYR A 545 -8.96 -1.36 -16.78
C TYR A 545 -10.22 -2.19 -17.08
N THR A 546 -10.97 -1.85 -18.15
CA THR A 546 -12.14 -2.60 -18.63
C THR A 546 -11.75 -3.75 -19.57
N TYR A 547 -10.47 -4.02 -19.74
CA TYR A 547 -9.95 -5.00 -20.69
C TYR A 547 -10.42 -6.41 -20.41
N TYR A 548 -10.88 -7.06 -21.46
CA TYR A 548 -11.06 -8.51 -21.57
C TYR A 548 -10.32 -9.04 -22.79
N ASN A 549 -9.78 -10.25 -22.69
CA ASN A 549 -8.98 -10.85 -23.77
C ASN A 549 -9.86 -11.48 -24.86
N ALA A 550 -9.21 -12.01 -25.92
CA ALA A 550 -9.90 -12.59 -27.07
C ALA A 550 -10.75 -13.83 -26.74
N LEU A 551 -10.59 -14.47 -25.56
CA LEU A 551 -11.42 -15.60 -25.15
C LEU A 551 -12.89 -15.22 -24.94
N THR A 552 -13.17 -13.96 -24.62
CA THR A 552 -14.51 -13.41 -24.54
C THR A 552 -14.95 -12.66 -25.80
N GLY A 553 -14.06 -12.49 -26.78
CA GLY A 553 -14.27 -11.58 -27.91
C GLY A 553 -13.93 -10.13 -27.60
N GLY A 554 -12.96 -9.90 -26.69
CA GLY A 554 -12.57 -8.56 -26.24
C GLY A 554 -13.55 -7.95 -25.24
N THR A 555 -13.44 -6.65 -25.01
CA THR A 555 -14.32 -5.90 -24.09
C THR A 555 -15.76 -5.89 -24.62
N GLY A 556 -15.95 -5.82 -25.94
CA GLY A 556 -17.28 -5.89 -26.55
C GLY A 556 -17.98 -7.23 -26.36
N GLY A 557 -17.23 -8.34 -26.46
CA GLY A 557 -17.79 -9.68 -26.18
C GLY A 557 -18.04 -9.93 -24.68
N ALA A 558 -17.34 -9.22 -23.80
CA ALA A 558 -17.56 -9.25 -22.35
C ALA A 558 -18.74 -8.38 -21.91
N PHE A 559 -19.12 -7.36 -22.69
CA PHE A 559 -20.22 -6.45 -22.40
C PHE A 559 -21.52 -7.23 -22.16
N ARG A 560 -22.29 -6.86 -21.14
CA ARG A 560 -23.51 -7.55 -20.68
C ARG A 560 -23.27 -8.98 -20.12
N MET A 561 -22.02 -9.48 -20.13
CA MET A 561 -21.66 -10.75 -19.50
C MET A 561 -20.86 -10.53 -18.21
N TYR A 562 -20.04 -9.52 -18.19
CA TYR A 562 -19.14 -9.14 -17.08
C TYR A 562 -19.15 -7.63 -16.89
N GLU A 563 -18.71 -7.17 -15.69
CA GLU A 563 -18.55 -5.73 -15.42
C GLU A 563 -17.47 -5.14 -16.32
N THR A 564 -17.77 -4.02 -16.98
CA THR A 564 -16.82 -3.24 -17.81
C THR A 564 -16.39 -1.96 -17.09
N ASP A 565 -17.00 -0.80 -17.32
CA ASP A 565 -16.71 0.40 -16.53
C ASP A 565 -17.48 0.36 -15.20
N TYR A 566 -16.89 -0.20 -14.18
CA TYR A 566 -17.44 -0.23 -12.82
C TYR A 566 -17.09 1.01 -11.99
N TRP A 567 -16.27 1.93 -12.51
CA TRP A 567 -15.75 3.09 -11.77
C TRP A 567 -16.09 4.45 -12.33
N LEU A 568 -17.01 4.52 -13.29
CA LEU A 568 -17.61 5.76 -13.82
C LEU A 568 -16.60 6.68 -14.53
N THR A 569 -15.45 6.18 -14.96
CA THR A 569 -14.42 7.00 -15.59
C THR A 569 -14.87 7.60 -16.94
N CYS A 570 -15.94 7.04 -17.52
CA CYS A 570 -16.60 7.54 -18.73
C CYS A 570 -17.20 8.96 -18.59
N TYR A 571 -17.45 9.45 -17.38
CA TYR A 571 -18.05 10.76 -17.14
C TYR A 571 -17.23 11.92 -17.72
N ARG A 572 -15.90 11.84 -17.67
CA ARG A 572 -15.03 12.87 -18.24
C ARG A 572 -15.26 13.06 -19.73
N GLU A 573 -15.23 12.00 -20.51
CA GLU A 573 -15.44 12.04 -21.97
C GLU A 573 -16.89 12.41 -22.29
N LEU A 574 -17.84 11.74 -21.65
CA LEU A 574 -19.26 11.97 -21.90
C LEU A 574 -19.67 13.42 -21.64
N LEU A 575 -19.28 14.00 -20.50
CA LEU A 575 -19.59 15.39 -20.17
C LEU A 575 -18.80 16.38 -21.03
N GLY A 576 -17.58 16.01 -21.44
CA GLY A 576 -16.80 16.79 -22.40
C GLY A 576 -17.57 16.99 -23.75
N GLU A 577 -18.22 15.94 -24.24
CA GLU A 577 -19.05 15.97 -25.44
C GLU A 577 -20.42 16.62 -25.17
N LEU A 578 -21.08 16.29 -24.05
CA LEU A 578 -22.37 16.86 -23.68
C LEU A 578 -22.32 18.38 -23.49
N ASN A 579 -21.25 18.90 -22.90
CA ASN A 579 -21.03 20.34 -22.72
C ASN A 579 -21.02 21.13 -24.05
N GLN A 580 -20.69 20.47 -25.16
CA GLN A 580 -20.67 21.09 -26.50
C GLN A 580 -22.03 21.02 -27.19
N SER A 581 -22.88 20.06 -26.84
CA SER A 581 -24.14 19.75 -27.53
C SER A 581 -25.38 20.11 -26.73
N ALA A 582 -25.32 20.14 -25.40
CA ALA A 582 -26.48 20.45 -24.57
C ALA A 582 -26.85 21.92 -24.62
N PRO A 583 -28.15 22.25 -24.75
CA PRO A 583 -28.64 23.65 -24.67
C PRO A 583 -28.27 24.28 -23.31
N ALA A 584 -27.99 25.58 -23.30
CA ALA A 584 -27.72 26.29 -22.04
C ALA A 584 -28.95 26.25 -21.12
N GLY A 585 -28.75 25.98 -19.86
CA GLY A 585 -29.81 25.82 -18.86
C GLY A 585 -30.40 24.40 -18.81
N SER A 586 -29.84 23.42 -19.54
CA SER A 586 -30.27 22.02 -19.45
C SER A 586 -30.05 21.47 -18.05
N THR A 587 -30.92 20.54 -17.64
CA THR A 587 -30.77 19.76 -16.39
C THR A 587 -30.38 18.33 -16.71
N LEU A 588 -29.30 17.87 -16.09
CA LEU A 588 -28.82 16.52 -16.19
C LEU A 588 -29.04 15.80 -14.85
N PHE A 589 -29.91 14.83 -14.84
CA PHE A 589 -30.08 13.91 -13.72
C PHE A 589 -29.03 12.80 -13.82
N VAL A 590 -28.31 12.54 -12.74
CA VAL A 590 -27.20 11.57 -12.70
C VAL A 590 -27.55 10.44 -11.74
N HIS A 591 -27.58 9.21 -12.22
CA HIS A 591 -27.96 8.05 -11.42
C HIS A 591 -26.94 7.73 -10.33
N ARG A 592 -25.64 7.89 -10.61
CA ARG A 592 -24.55 7.55 -9.66
C ARG A 592 -23.55 8.71 -9.57
N GLN A 593 -23.17 9.08 -8.35
CA GLN A 593 -22.08 10.03 -8.06
C GLN A 593 -22.22 11.37 -8.84
N PRO A 594 -23.28 12.16 -8.60
CA PRO A 594 -23.47 13.44 -9.29
C PRO A 594 -22.29 14.40 -9.05
N ASP A 595 -21.59 14.30 -7.92
CA ASP A 595 -20.43 15.14 -7.62
C ASP A 595 -19.26 14.91 -8.59
N ILE A 596 -19.05 13.67 -9.06
CA ILE A 596 -18.07 13.37 -10.11
C ILE A 596 -18.52 14.00 -11.43
N ALA A 597 -19.80 13.88 -11.78
CA ALA A 597 -20.36 14.50 -12.98
C ALA A 597 -20.23 16.04 -12.92
N ALA A 598 -20.54 16.64 -11.76
CA ALA A 598 -20.42 18.08 -11.55
C ALA A 598 -18.98 18.61 -11.74
N THR A 599 -17.96 17.77 -11.46
CA THR A 599 -16.55 18.14 -11.69
C THR A 599 -16.25 18.43 -13.17
N TYR A 600 -16.96 17.77 -14.10
CA TYR A 600 -16.75 17.91 -15.55
C TYR A 600 -17.83 18.74 -16.25
N ALA A 601 -18.91 19.12 -15.55
CA ALA A 601 -20.03 19.86 -16.14
C ALA A 601 -19.66 21.32 -16.44
N ALA A 602 -20.12 21.84 -17.58
CA ALA A 602 -20.02 23.26 -17.89
C ALA A 602 -20.95 24.09 -16.95
N PRO A 603 -20.63 25.36 -16.67
CA PRO A 603 -21.43 26.23 -15.77
C PRO A 603 -22.91 26.37 -16.14
N GLY A 604 -23.28 26.10 -17.39
CA GLY A 604 -24.66 26.18 -17.89
C GLY A 604 -25.47 24.89 -17.75
N LEU A 605 -24.87 23.80 -17.23
CA LEU A 605 -25.50 22.50 -17.04
C LEU A 605 -25.79 22.26 -15.56
N THR A 606 -27.08 22.14 -15.20
CA THR A 606 -27.47 21.84 -13.80
C THR A 606 -27.39 20.33 -13.54
N ILE A 607 -26.58 19.93 -12.56
CA ILE A 607 -26.43 18.51 -12.15
C ILE A 607 -27.31 18.22 -10.95
N LEU A 608 -28.18 17.21 -11.07
CA LEU A 608 -29.05 16.74 -9.98
C LEU A 608 -28.88 15.23 -9.80
N GLN A 609 -29.11 14.74 -8.58
CA GLN A 609 -29.18 13.30 -8.30
C GLN A 609 -30.47 12.75 -8.94
N PHE A 610 -30.35 11.64 -9.67
CA PHE A 610 -31.49 10.83 -10.05
C PHE A 610 -31.75 9.79 -8.96
N ASP A 611 -32.95 9.84 -8.35
CA ASP A 611 -33.42 8.82 -7.43
C ASP A 611 -34.53 8.00 -8.13
N PRO A 612 -34.34 6.70 -8.37
CA PRO A 612 -35.36 5.86 -8.96
C PRO A 612 -36.65 5.74 -8.15
N ASP A 613 -36.56 5.91 -6.83
CA ASP A 613 -37.70 5.79 -5.90
C ASP A 613 -38.47 7.13 -5.77
N ASP A 614 -37.83 8.26 -6.07
CA ASP A 614 -38.42 9.61 -6.10
C ASP A 614 -38.03 10.32 -7.40
N ASP A 615 -38.65 9.87 -8.50
CA ASP A 615 -38.32 10.37 -9.83
C ASP A 615 -38.81 11.80 -10.06
N GLN A 616 -37.90 12.76 -9.93
CA GLN A 616 -38.10 14.19 -10.13
C GLN A 616 -37.79 14.64 -11.58
N THR A 617 -37.55 13.70 -12.51
CA THR A 617 -37.27 14.06 -13.91
C THR A 617 -38.53 14.61 -14.58
N PHE A 618 -38.33 15.48 -15.56
CA PHE A 618 -39.39 16.12 -16.32
C PHE A 618 -39.17 15.99 -17.86
N PRO A 619 -40.20 16.13 -18.69
CA PRO A 619 -40.06 16.04 -20.14
C PRO A 619 -38.96 16.97 -20.67
N GLY A 620 -38.07 16.42 -21.50
CA GLY A 620 -36.92 17.13 -22.05
C GLY A 620 -35.67 17.13 -21.15
N SER A 621 -35.75 16.69 -19.89
CA SER A 621 -34.55 16.52 -19.04
C SER A 621 -33.63 15.44 -19.55
N LEU A 622 -32.34 15.57 -19.24
CA LEU A 622 -31.30 14.58 -19.58
C LEU A 622 -31.04 13.66 -18.39
N LEU A 623 -30.81 12.38 -18.66
CA LEU A 623 -30.53 11.36 -17.66
C LEU A 623 -29.24 10.60 -17.99
N LEU A 624 -28.20 10.77 -17.15
CA LEU A 624 -26.95 10.05 -17.27
C LEU A 624 -27.03 8.73 -16.51
N LEU A 625 -26.84 7.65 -17.25
CA LEU A 625 -26.87 6.26 -16.77
C LEU A 625 -25.54 5.58 -17.06
N THR A 626 -25.20 4.61 -16.21
CA THR A 626 -24.07 3.70 -16.42
C THR A 626 -24.56 2.31 -16.73
N THR A 627 -23.78 1.53 -17.46
CA THR A 627 -24.10 0.14 -17.78
C THR A 627 -23.69 -0.84 -16.67
N ARG A 628 -23.15 -0.33 -15.55
CA ARG A 628 -22.81 -1.14 -14.39
C ARG A 628 -24.04 -1.90 -13.87
N ALA A 629 -23.89 -3.23 -13.73
CA ALA A 629 -24.97 -4.13 -13.31
C ALA A 629 -26.26 -3.97 -14.12
N ASP A 630 -26.13 -3.61 -15.41
CA ASP A 630 -27.24 -3.39 -16.36
C ASP A 630 -28.29 -2.34 -15.91
N THR A 631 -27.88 -1.38 -15.07
CA THR A 631 -28.81 -0.38 -14.53
C THR A 631 -29.40 0.56 -15.58
N ASP A 632 -28.73 0.75 -16.71
CA ASP A 632 -29.27 1.49 -17.86
C ASP A 632 -30.49 0.82 -18.49
N LEU A 633 -30.67 -0.48 -18.34
CA LEU A 633 -31.85 -1.21 -18.81
C LEU A 633 -33.06 -1.08 -17.87
N LEU A 634 -32.85 -0.62 -16.64
CA LEU A 634 -33.89 -0.46 -15.63
C LEU A 634 -34.57 0.91 -15.68
N HIS A 635 -33.91 1.92 -16.28
CA HIS A 635 -34.39 3.30 -16.23
C HIS A 635 -34.58 3.87 -17.64
N TYR A 636 -35.83 4.13 -17.99
CA TYR A 636 -36.24 4.69 -19.28
C TYR A 636 -35.62 4.01 -20.51
N PRO A 637 -35.69 2.65 -20.65
CA PRO A 637 -35.03 1.94 -21.74
C PRO A 637 -35.49 2.36 -23.13
N GLU A 638 -36.74 2.84 -23.26
CA GLU A 638 -37.33 3.29 -24.52
C GLU A 638 -37.06 4.79 -24.84
N ALA A 639 -36.45 5.53 -23.90
CA ALA A 639 -36.12 6.93 -24.12
C ALA A 639 -34.98 7.07 -25.14
N PRO A 640 -35.01 8.08 -26.04
CA PRO A 640 -33.98 8.24 -27.04
C PRO A 640 -32.61 8.48 -26.38
N GLU A 641 -31.61 7.74 -26.86
CA GLU A 641 -30.23 7.93 -26.50
C GLU A 641 -29.67 9.16 -27.23
N VAL A 642 -29.17 10.10 -26.47
CA VAL A 642 -28.58 11.35 -26.96
C VAL A 642 -27.09 11.20 -27.20
N LEU A 643 -26.41 10.50 -26.28
CA LEU A 643 -24.98 10.34 -26.30
C LEU A 643 -24.60 9.04 -25.58
N ALA A 644 -23.58 8.34 -26.07
CA ALA A 644 -22.99 7.17 -25.40
C ALA A 644 -21.48 7.15 -25.55
N VAL A 645 -20.80 6.76 -24.49
CA VAL A 645 -19.35 6.58 -24.46
C VAL A 645 -19.02 5.11 -24.21
N GLY A 646 -18.10 4.60 -25.00
CA GLY A 646 -17.66 3.20 -24.91
C GLY A 646 -16.46 2.90 -25.79
N ARG A 647 -15.97 1.66 -25.73
CA ARG A 647 -14.83 1.17 -26.53
C ARG A 647 -15.10 -0.28 -26.94
N ASP A 648 -14.54 -0.66 -28.09
CA ASP A 648 -14.55 -2.05 -28.58
C ASP A 648 -15.97 -2.66 -28.67
N GLY A 649 -17.01 -1.85 -28.93
CA GLY A 649 -18.40 -2.29 -28.96
C GLY A 649 -19.10 -2.41 -27.59
N ALA A 650 -18.41 -2.12 -26.50
CA ALA A 650 -19.02 -1.97 -25.17
C ALA A 650 -19.39 -0.52 -24.89
N VAL A 651 -20.58 -0.28 -24.36
CA VAL A 651 -21.03 1.02 -23.85
C VAL A 651 -20.76 1.06 -22.33
N PHE A 652 -20.20 2.17 -21.85
CA PHE A 652 -19.85 2.37 -20.45
C PHE A 652 -20.85 3.26 -19.72
N CYS A 653 -21.19 4.38 -20.33
CA CYS A 653 -22.23 5.30 -19.87
C CYS A 653 -22.95 5.95 -21.08
N LEU A 654 -24.14 6.41 -20.81
CA LEU A 654 -24.99 7.02 -21.82
C LEU A 654 -25.91 8.10 -21.22
N VAL A 655 -26.35 9.01 -22.07
CA VAL A 655 -27.35 10.02 -21.74
C VAL A 655 -28.62 9.74 -22.54
N ARG A 656 -29.74 9.69 -21.86
CA ARG A 656 -31.08 9.63 -22.45
C ARG A 656 -31.80 10.93 -22.22
N GLN A 657 -32.65 11.28 -23.16
CA GLN A 657 -33.57 12.41 -23.01
C GLN A 657 -34.95 11.89 -22.64
N ARG A 658 -35.49 12.36 -21.54
CA ARG A 658 -36.85 11.99 -21.13
C ARG A 658 -37.88 12.55 -22.16
N PRO A 659 -38.79 11.69 -22.70
CA PRO A 659 -39.81 12.12 -23.65
C PRO A 659 -40.75 13.18 -23.09
#